data_aab3dd13b96012b814e884a3ef21b62a
#
_entry.id   aab3dd13b96012b814e884a3ef21b62a
#
_cell.length_a   1.000
_cell.length_b   1.000
_cell.length_c   1.000
_cell.angle_alpha   90.00
_cell.angle_beta   90.00
_cell.angle_gamma   90.00
#
_symmetry.space_group_name_H-M   'P 1'
#
loop_
_entity.id
_entity.type
_entity.pdbx_description
1 polymer ?
#
loop_
_entity_poly.entity_id
_entity_poly.type
_entity_poly.pdbx_seq_one_letter_code
_entity_poly.pdbx_strand_id
1 'polypeptide(L)'
;MSEKYTTTKRCYLIDHHSPQPPDVLLNHLDIHEYEAFFDTANIDSLMVYCKDHWGVTYYPSNVPGSQQHKGVQKDWIQEVSNLLKKKNIEFVAYYCIEYDEGAARRFPDWRVKCADGSSLIRDDAFAKWSLCCYQTDYREYCLQQLEEIVSRYSPDALFLDIFGASLCYCDNCRRKFETRFHYPLPESEQDILAHKADIIQFLNNNAKEFLAELKERVKAIDPTLAVTINFSCHYPQEIRDMLDYQFSEPLLKDNWFSSAYARDTAVGHYPILVPGEASQVYNYSSVNEYVCDLSSIAAQGCRTGMYSGSQHIDGTLDFQEARLLGTAFTEIEKMEPYLTGRSPVKCVGIVQSDLSMSVNLPALQPDAILRMKRHNPHQNAVLGAMQLCEHAKLPFMVLPERTITEEMLKQFDVLLLPEVFVIENDLAQLLKDYVSAGGLLISSGQSGLWNADSTRLSASSISEILGTESAKIHTEYQANQWSGYLKNISERSFSGLLSCTTPPISEHFIETTCTGSAEALLSILLPCVGCDSEHWVNWWSPPPGSDSNYPALIHNKLGAGSCYYMAFDFFTMVSLETFQYPHDLFYDLITSEQIRPAIRNKTETPDIIRTAYFETADSYIVHQISMIPKQFHGDVFPISGGILELNVPVSKAKLVYPEEQTLEVHSEEKRTRIHLPEFTLQQIIVCKK
;
A
#
# COMPACT_ATOMS: atom_id res chain seq x y z
N MET A 1 -8.98 21.44 -7.52
CA MET A 1 -8.58 20.29 -8.37
C MET A 1 -9.28 20.44 -9.71
N SER A 2 -8.61 20.25 -10.82
CA SER A 2 -9.28 20.21 -12.11
C SER A 2 -10.19 18.97 -12.15
N GLU A 3 -11.34 19.05 -12.81
CA GLU A 3 -12.25 17.91 -13.00
C GLU A 3 -11.55 16.68 -13.64
N LYS A 4 -10.42 16.89 -14.32
CA LYS A 4 -9.61 15.86 -14.98
C LYS A 4 -9.09 14.77 -14.03
N TYR A 5 -8.89 15.06 -12.73
CA TYR A 5 -8.36 14.09 -11.76
C TYR A 5 -9.44 13.33 -10.98
N THR A 6 -10.71 13.56 -11.26
CA THR A 6 -11.83 12.89 -10.57
C THR A 6 -12.36 11.65 -11.29
N THR A 7 -11.86 11.36 -12.49
CA THR A 7 -12.31 10.23 -13.30
C THR A 7 -11.26 9.12 -13.37
N THR A 8 -11.71 7.89 -13.52
CA THR A 8 -10.82 6.74 -13.81
C THR A 8 -10.09 7.00 -15.13
N LYS A 9 -8.79 6.74 -15.13
CA LYS A 9 -7.92 6.93 -16.29
C LYS A 9 -7.18 5.65 -16.63
N ARG A 10 -6.86 5.48 -17.91
CA ARG A 10 -6.02 4.43 -18.46
C ARG A 10 -4.65 5.02 -18.72
N CYS A 11 -3.82 5.04 -17.65
CA CYS A 11 -2.52 5.66 -17.67
C CYS A 11 -1.44 4.71 -18.19
N TYR A 12 -0.54 5.22 -18.99
CA TYR A 12 0.63 4.49 -19.45
C TYR A 12 1.92 5.27 -19.23
N LEU A 13 2.99 4.57 -18.85
CA LEU A 13 4.34 5.10 -18.77
C LEU A 13 5.24 4.27 -19.68
N ILE A 14 5.87 4.92 -20.65
CA ILE A 14 7.01 4.34 -21.36
C ILE A 14 8.24 4.57 -20.49
N ASP A 15 8.72 3.51 -19.87
CA ASP A 15 9.75 3.57 -18.85
C ASP A 15 11.15 3.61 -19.47
N HIS A 16 11.82 4.74 -19.34
CA HIS A 16 13.16 4.97 -19.85
C HIS A 16 14.28 4.63 -18.84
N HIS A 17 14.19 3.52 -18.14
CA HIS A 17 15.32 2.97 -17.36
C HIS A 17 16.41 2.43 -18.31
N SER A 18 16.87 3.29 -19.19
CA SER A 18 17.85 2.96 -20.22
C SER A 18 19.25 2.76 -19.64
N PRO A 19 20.12 1.97 -20.27
CA PRO A 19 21.54 1.89 -19.92
C PRO A 19 22.21 3.25 -19.93
N GLN A 20 23.31 3.39 -19.19
CA GLN A 20 24.08 4.63 -19.21
C GLN A 20 24.59 4.93 -20.62
N PRO A 21 24.29 6.12 -21.17
CA PRO A 21 24.77 6.45 -22.50
C PRO A 21 26.29 6.61 -22.52
N PRO A 22 27.07 5.74 -23.20
CA PRO A 22 27.98 6.31 -24.16
C PRO A 22 27.42 6.26 -25.55
N ASP A 23 26.47 5.33 -25.77
CA ASP A 23 25.95 5.07 -27.11
C ASP A 23 24.73 5.96 -27.43
N VAL A 24 24.42 6.06 -28.71
CA VAL A 24 23.28 6.80 -29.19
C VAL A 24 22.02 5.95 -29.00
N LEU A 25 21.32 6.16 -27.87
CA LEU A 25 20.04 5.58 -27.60
C LEU A 25 18.93 6.55 -28.04
N LEU A 26 17.74 6.07 -28.30
CA LEU A 26 16.55 6.88 -28.58
C LEU A 26 16.71 7.84 -29.78
N ASN A 27 17.47 7.46 -30.78
CA ASN A 27 17.75 8.29 -31.95
C ASN A 27 16.71 8.19 -33.08
N HIS A 28 15.72 7.29 -32.93
CA HIS A 28 14.63 7.08 -33.89
C HIS A 28 13.25 7.38 -33.31
N LEU A 29 13.15 8.29 -32.33
CA LEU A 29 11.85 8.71 -31.82
C LEU A 29 10.98 9.33 -32.92
N ASP A 30 9.84 8.71 -33.23
CA ASP A 30 8.88 9.16 -34.24
C ASP A 30 7.52 9.44 -33.60
N ILE A 31 7.06 10.68 -33.70
CA ILE A 31 5.78 11.10 -33.11
C ILE A 31 4.57 10.42 -33.79
N HIS A 32 4.68 10.01 -35.05
CA HIS A 32 3.61 9.28 -35.75
C HIS A 32 3.51 7.82 -35.27
N GLU A 33 4.63 7.21 -34.94
CA GLU A 33 4.65 5.89 -34.32
C GLU A 33 4.02 5.93 -32.93
N TYR A 34 4.35 6.96 -32.14
CA TYR A 34 3.75 7.19 -30.83
C TYR A 34 2.24 7.44 -30.92
N GLU A 35 1.78 8.23 -31.93
CA GLU A 35 0.36 8.44 -32.19
C GLU A 35 -0.37 7.11 -32.46
N ALA A 36 0.18 6.26 -33.31
CA ALA A 36 -0.39 4.96 -33.65
C ALA A 36 -0.37 3.99 -32.44
N PHE A 37 0.68 4.05 -31.63
CA PHE A 37 0.79 3.25 -30.42
C PHE A 37 -0.30 3.64 -29.39
N PHE A 38 -0.52 4.93 -29.12
CA PHE A 38 -1.53 5.42 -28.20
C PHE A 38 -2.94 5.03 -28.62
N ASP A 39 -3.25 5.10 -29.92
CA ASP A 39 -4.53 4.66 -30.46
C ASP A 39 -4.73 3.15 -30.29
N THR A 40 -3.66 2.36 -30.52
CA THR A 40 -3.72 0.90 -30.37
C THR A 40 -3.86 0.48 -28.91
N ALA A 41 -3.18 1.17 -27.99
CA ALA A 41 -3.19 0.88 -26.56
C ALA A 41 -4.42 1.44 -25.82
N ASN A 42 -5.25 2.26 -26.45
CA ASN A 42 -6.46 2.87 -25.87
C ASN A 42 -6.17 3.63 -24.57
N ILE A 43 -5.08 4.40 -24.53
CA ILE A 43 -4.70 5.21 -23.37
C ILE A 43 -5.41 6.58 -23.37
N ASP A 44 -5.66 7.12 -22.19
CA ASP A 44 -6.17 8.48 -22.01
C ASP A 44 -5.33 9.32 -21.03
N SER A 45 -4.24 8.76 -20.52
CA SER A 45 -3.22 9.45 -19.72
C SER A 45 -1.84 8.88 -20.02
N LEU A 46 -0.85 9.76 -20.28
CA LEU A 46 0.54 9.36 -20.54
C LEU A 46 1.49 10.06 -19.57
N MET A 47 2.32 9.28 -18.92
CA MET A 47 3.45 9.78 -18.15
C MET A 47 4.70 9.83 -19.06
N VAL A 48 5.33 11.01 -19.16
CA VAL A 48 6.41 11.29 -20.11
C VAL A 48 7.66 11.72 -19.36
N TYR A 49 8.77 11.06 -19.64
CA TYR A 49 10.08 11.40 -19.08
C TYR A 49 10.56 12.76 -19.55
N CYS A 50 10.60 13.74 -18.65
CA CYS A 50 11.25 15.04 -18.89
C CYS A 50 12.71 15.04 -18.42
N LYS A 51 13.02 14.34 -17.32
CA LYS A 51 14.38 14.05 -16.83
C LYS A 51 14.44 12.66 -16.23
N ASP A 52 15.45 11.87 -16.60
CA ASP A 52 15.67 10.51 -16.13
C ASP A 52 16.64 10.41 -14.94
N HIS A 53 16.98 9.17 -14.53
CA HIS A 53 17.92 8.87 -13.45
C HIS A 53 19.40 9.18 -13.77
N TRP A 54 19.75 9.32 -15.04
CA TRP A 54 21.07 9.76 -15.46
C TRP A 54 21.21 11.29 -15.39
N GLY A 55 20.11 12.01 -15.10
CA GLY A 55 20.06 13.46 -15.02
C GLY A 55 20.13 14.14 -16.38
N VAL A 56 19.66 13.45 -17.42
CA VAL A 56 19.54 14.03 -18.76
C VAL A 56 18.09 14.39 -19.07
N THR A 57 17.90 15.50 -19.78
CA THR A 57 16.57 15.99 -20.18
C THR A 57 16.21 15.49 -21.58
N TYR A 58 14.92 15.30 -21.83
CA TYR A 58 14.37 14.89 -23.13
C TYR A 58 13.93 16.11 -23.97
N TYR A 59 14.41 17.27 -23.58
CA TYR A 59 14.19 18.57 -24.24
C TYR A 59 15.41 19.46 -24.08
N PRO A 60 15.61 20.47 -24.93
CA PRO A 60 16.70 21.44 -24.78
C PRO A 60 16.39 22.41 -23.62
N SER A 61 16.88 22.09 -22.42
CA SER A 61 16.73 22.92 -21.25
C SER A 61 17.68 24.13 -21.29
N ASN A 62 17.17 25.31 -20.87
CA ASN A 62 17.96 26.55 -20.74
C ASN A 62 18.58 26.68 -19.33
N VAL A 63 18.28 25.78 -18.41
CA VAL A 63 18.83 25.84 -17.05
C VAL A 63 20.32 25.53 -17.07
N PRO A 64 21.17 26.42 -16.52
CA PRO A 64 22.61 26.22 -16.52
C PRO A 64 23.04 24.90 -15.90
N GLY A 65 23.88 24.14 -16.57
CA GLY A 65 24.32 22.83 -16.13
C GLY A 65 23.41 21.68 -16.58
N SER A 66 22.30 21.92 -17.23
CA SER A 66 21.46 20.87 -17.83
C SER A 66 22.17 20.19 -18.99
N GLN A 67 21.83 18.94 -19.22
CA GLN A 67 22.33 18.15 -20.33
C GLN A 67 21.19 17.40 -20.98
N GLN A 68 20.97 17.67 -22.26
CA GLN A 68 19.98 16.93 -23.05
C GLN A 68 20.49 15.52 -23.38
N HIS A 69 19.59 14.54 -23.43
CA HIS A 69 19.90 13.18 -23.85
C HIS A 69 20.50 13.15 -25.26
N LYS A 70 21.64 12.48 -25.42
CA LYS A 70 22.44 12.53 -26.66
C LYS A 70 21.71 12.03 -27.91
N GLY A 71 20.83 11.05 -27.74
CA GLY A 71 20.01 10.50 -28.82
C GLY A 71 18.80 11.36 -29.17
N VAL A 72 18.32 12.16 -28.22
CA VAL A 72 17.16 13.04 -28.40
C VAL A 72 17.59 14.40 -28.84
N GLN A 73 17.84 14.59 -30.15
CA GLN A 73 18.40 15.84 -30.73
C GLN A 73 17.33 16.86 -31.12
N LYS A 74 16.13 16.74 -30.58
CA LYS A 74 14.98 17.62 -30.81
C LYS A 74 14.27 17.92 -29.51
N ASP A 75 13.33 18.83 -29.54
CA ASP A 75 12.45 19.07 -28.41
C ASP A 75 11.32 18.00 -28.42
N TRP A 76 11.67 16.81 -27.89
CA TRP A 76 10.76 15.67 -27.88
C TRP A 76 9.53 15.94 -27.03
N ILE A 77 9.70 16.62 -25.90
CA ILE A 77 8.59 16.94 -25.00
C ILE A 77 7.58 17.89 -25.69
N GLN A 78 8.06 18.82 -26.52
CA GLN A 78 7.18 19.69 -27.30
C GLN A 78 6.35 18.89 -28.32
N GLU A 79 6.96 17.93 -29.01
CA GLU A 79 6.25 17.10 -30.00
C GLU A 79 5.17 16.25 -29.30
N VAL A 80 5.56 15.57 -28.20
CA VAL A 80 4.64 14.72 -27.43
C VAL A 80 3.53 15.54 -26.79
N SER A 81 3.81 16.68 -26.14
CA SER A 81 2.79 17.52 -25.50
C SER A 81 1.76 18.03 -26.51
N ASN A 82 2.19 18.40 -27.72
CA ASN A 82 1.30 18.80 -28.81
C ASN A 82 0.38 17.66 -29.26
N LEU A 83 0.93 16.42 -29.36
CA LEU A 83 0.17 15.24 -29.72
C LEU A 83 -0.87 14.91 -28.63
N LEU A 84 -0.48 14.90 -27.36
CA LEU A 84 -1.38 14.61 -26.23
C LEU A 84 -2.51 15.63 -26.17
N LYS A 85 -2.22 16.92 -26.35
CA LYS A 85 -3.23 17.97 -26.41
C LYS A 85 -4.19 17.78 -27.59
N LYS A 86 -3.67 17.42 -28.78
CA LYS A 86 -4.49 17.13 -29.97
C LYS A 86 -5.46 15.98 -29.72
N LYS A 87 -5.01 14.94 -29.01
CA LYS A 87 -5.79 13.72 -28.72
C LYS A 87 -6.62 13.80 -27.44
N ASN A 88 -6.54 14.90 -26.69
CA ASN A 88 -7.16 15.03 -25.36
C ASN A 88 -6.71 13.93 -24.37
N ILE A 89 -5.44 13.51 -24.48
CA ILE A 89 -4.78 12.60 -23.55
C ILE A 89 -4.12 13.44 -22.46
N GLU A 90 -4.28 13.04 -21.19
CA GLU A 90 -3.65 13.69 -20.04
C GLU A 90 -2.12 13.58 -20.10
N PHE A 91 -1.44 14.71 -19.91
CA PHE A 91 0.02 14.77 -19.89
C PHE A 91 0.53 14.82 -18.45
N VAL A 92 1.22 13.77 -17.99
CA VAL A 92 1.92 13.70 -16.70
C VAL A 92 3.41 13.82 -16.97
N ALA A 93 4.04 14.89 -16.49
CA ALA A 93 5.48 15.09 -16.66
C ALA A 93 6.26 14.34 -15.56
N TYR A 94 7.03 13.34 -15.95
CA TYR A 94 7.91 12.57 -15.06
C TYR A 94 9.23 13.33 -14.86
N TYR A 95 9.67 13.43 -13.61
CA TYR A 95 10.93 14.07 -13.25
C TYR A 95 11.61 13.35 -12.09
N CYS A 96 12.82 12.82 -12.31
CA CYS A 96 13.61 12.19 -11.25
C CYS A 96 14.30 13.24 -10.39
N ILE A 97 14.12 13.18 -9.06
CA ILE A 97 14.66 14.17 -8.11
C ILE A 97 16.07 13.79 -7.66
N GLU A 98 16.22 12.78 -6.79
CA GLU A 98 17.52 12.52 -6.15
C GLU A 98 18.54 11.79 -7.03
N TYR A 99 18.10 10.89 -7.93
CA TYR A 99 19.04 10.26 -8.85
C TYR A 99 19.35 11.22 -9.99
N ASP A 100 20.61 11.67 -10.04
CA ASP A 100 21.11 12.57 -11.07
C ASP A 100 22.63 12.38 -11.23
N GLU A 101 23.02 11.33 -11.95
CA GLU A 101 24.42 11.02 -12.19
C GLU A 101 25.14 12.15 -12.95
N GLY A 102 24.43 12.78 -13.89
CA GLY A 102 24.98 13.89 -14.68
C GLY A 102 25.31 15.12 -13.84
N ALA A 103 24.38 15.57 -12.98
CA ALA A 103 24.63 16.70 -12.09
C ALA A 103 25.69 16.33 -11.03
N ALA A 104 25.64 15.14 -10.47
CA ALA A 104 26.61 14.66 -9.48
C ALA A 104 28.05 14.64 -10.01
N ARG A 105 28.26 14.38 -11.30
CA ARG A 105 29.58 14.45 -11.96
C ARG A 105 30.04 15.87 -12.21
N ARG A 106 29.14 16.75 -12.66
CA ARG A 106 29.45 18.15 -12.95
C ARG A 106 29.64 19.00 -11.70
N PHE A 107 28.86 18.71 -10.65
CA PHE A 107 28.79 19.43 -9.39
C PHE A 107 28.96 18.48 -8.19
N PRO A 108 30.21 18.02 -7.91
CA PRO A 108 30.48 17.02 -6.85
C PRO A 108 29.98 17.44 -5.44
N ASP A 109 29.87 18.75 -5.19
CA ASP A 109 29.39 19.30 -3.92
C ASP A 109 27.87 19.11 -3.74
N TRP A 110 27.14 18.78 -4.80
CA TRP A 110 25.70 18.47 -4.72
C TRP A 110 25.42 17.05 -4.29
N ARG A 111 26.43 16.16 -4.27
CA ARG A 111 26.23 14.74 -3.93
C ARG A 111 25.77 14.57 -2.49
N VAL A 112 24.92 13.58 -2.28
CA VAL A 112 24.65 13.05 -0.95
C VAL A 112 25.96 12.48 -0.38
N LYS A 113 26.32 12.88 0.84
CA LYS A 113 27.54 12.45 1.54
C LYS A 113 27.18 11.44 2.63
N CYS A 114 27.99 10.38 2.74
CA CYS A 114 28.00 9.49 3.88
C CYS A 114 28.73 10.12 5.07
N ALA A 115 28.66 9.54 6.26
CA ALA A 115 29.33 10.05 7.48
C ALA A 115 30.86 10.16 7.32
N ASP A 116 31.48 9.24 6.59
CA ASP A 116 32.92 9.22 6.27
C ASP A 116 33.34 10.23 5.19
N GLY A 117 32.39 11.02 4.66
CA GLY A 117 32.61 11.99 3.59
C GLY A 117 32.59 11.41 2.17
N SER A 118 32.48 10.11 2.01
CA SER A 118 32.27 9.48 0.69
C SER A 118 30.94 9.88 0.08
N SER A 119 30.80 9.72 -1.23
CA SER A 119 29.50 9.97 -1.90
C SER A 119 28.63 8.75 -1.86
N LEU A 120 27.34 8.94 -1.56
CA LEU A 120 26.37 7.89 -1.66
C LEU A 120 26.07 7.58 -3.13
N ILE A 121 26.19 6.31 -3.48
CA ILE A 121 25.87 5.79 -4.81
C ILE A 121 24.91 4.62 -4.60
N ARG A 122 23.81 4.60 -5.32
CA ARG A 122 23.04 3.37 -5.43
C ARG A 122 23.87 2.39 -6.24
N ASP A 123 24.21 1.27 -5.65
CA ASP A 123 24.98 0.19 -6.27
C ASP A 123 24.27 -1.12 -6.03
N ASP A 124 23.34 -1.44 -6.90
CA ASP A 124 22.69 -2.75 -6.94
C ASP A 124 23.07 -3.47 -8.25
N ALA A 125 22.55 -4.68 -8.45
CA ALA A 125 22.88 -5.50 -9.63
C ALA A 125 22.53 -4.82 -10.99
N PHE A 126 21.65 -3.83 -10.98
CA PHE A 126 21.07 -3.26 -12.19
C PHE A 126 21.38 -1.77 -12.38
N ALA A 127 21.74 -1.05 -11.31
CA ALA A 127 21.83 0.40 -11.35
C ALA A 127 22.95 0.94 -10.48
N LYS A 128 23.63 1.96 -10.99
CA LYS A 128 24.68 2.71 -10.28
C LYS A 128 24.45 4.20 -10.51
N TRP A 129 23.62 4.80 -9.66
CA TRP A 129 23.32 6.22 -9.75
C TRP A 129 23.84 6.96 -8.52
N SER A 130 24.50 8.09 -8.77
CA SER A 130 24.82 9.04 -7.72
C SER A 130 23.56 9.78 -7.27
N LEU A 131 23.46 10.01 -5.97
CA LEU A 131 22.39 10.80 -5.39
C LEU A 131 22.83 12.25 -5.19
N CYS A 132 21.92 13.17 -5.50
CA CYS A 132 22.10 14.59 -5.26
C CYS A 132 21.20 15.06 -4.10
N CYS A 133 21.80 15.88 -3.22
CA CYS A 133 21.13 16.41 -2.03
C CYS A 133 20.44 17.74 -2.35
N TYR A 134 19.11 17.78 -2.24
CA TYR A 134 18.35 19.02 -2.44
C TYR A 134 18.40 20.00 -1.24
N GLN A 135 19.33 19.81 -0.30
CA GLN A 135 19.74 20.85 0.67
C GLN A 135 20.98 21.64 0.18
N THR A 136 21.45 21.38 -1.03
CA THR A 136 22.51 22.13 -1.74
C THR A 136 21.90 22.99 -2.85
N ASP A 137 22.73 23.64 -3.67
CA ASP A 137 22.27 24.38 -4.84
C ASP A 137 21.60 23.51 -5.91
N TYR A 138 21.67 22.19 -5.78
CA TYR A 138 20.88 21.23 -6.56
C TYR A 138 19.37 21.49 -6.44
N ARG A 139 18.92 22.01 -5.29
CA ARG A 139 17.54 22.42 -5.08
C ARG A 139 17.07 23.43 -6.12
N GLU A 140 17.82 24.51 -6.29
CA GLU A 140 17.47 25.57 -7.24
C GLU A 140 17.55 25.06 -8.69
N TYR A 141 18.52 24.21 -9.01
CA TYR A 141 18.62 23.54 -10.30
C TYR A 141 17.37 22.74 -10.64
N CYS A 142 16.86 21.92 -9.72
CA CYS A 142 15.61 21.17 -9.92
C CYS A 142 14.40 22.08 -10.07
N LEU A 143 14.28 23.09 -9.22
CA LEU A 143 13.14 24.03 -9.24
C LEU A 143 13.08 24.78 -10.57
N GLN A 144 14.19 25.28 -11.08
CA GLN A 144 14.27 25.98 -12.38
C GLN A 144 13.88 25.05 -13.54
N GLN A 145 14.32 23.79 -13.55
CA GLN A 145 13.91 22.83 -14.58
C GLN A 145 12.41 22.52 -14.53
N LEU A 146 11.85 22.36 -13.33
CA LEU A 146 10.41 22.11 -13.16
C LEU A 146 9.56 23.32 -13.58
N GLU A 147 9.98 24.54 -13.25
CA GLU A 147 9.35 25.78 -13.76
C GLU A 147 9.43 25.87 -15.28
N GLU A 148 10.57 25.51 -15.86
CA GLU A 148 10.76 25.47 -17.32
C GLU A 148 9.80 24.47 -17.98
N ILE A 149 9.67 23.25 -17.43
CA ILE A 149 8.76 22.22 -17.93
C ILE A 149 7.31 22.72 -17.90
N VAL A 150 6.88 23.27 -16.77
CA VAL A 150 5.50 23.75 -16.61
C VAL A 150 5.18 24.90 -17.54
N SER A 151 6.09 25.90 -17.64
CA SER A 151 5.87 27.07 -18.48
C SER A 151 5.92 26.78 -19.98
N ARG A 152 6.76 25.83 -20.42
CA ARG A 152 6.92 25.51 -21.85
C ARG A 152 5.90 24.52 -22.37
N TYR A 153 5.58 23.50 -21.59
CA TYR A 153 4.82 22.35 -22.09
C TYR A 153 3.42 22.20 -21.47
N SER A 154 3.13 22.93 -20.40
CA SER A 154 1.84 22.96 -19.72
C SER A 154 1.29 21.54 -19.42
N PRO A 155 2.01 20.71 -18.67
CA PRO A 155 1.52 19.39 -18.28
C PRO A 155 0.29 19.51 -17.38
N ASP A 156 -0.57 18.49 -17.36
CA ASP A 156 -1.69 18.40 -16.44
C ASP A 156 -1.22 18.05 -15.03
N ALA A 157 -0.09 17.29 -14.91
CA ALA A 157 0.52 16.93 -13.64
C ALA A 157 2.03 16.82 -13.69
N LEU A 158 2.66 16.96 -12.52
CA LEU A 158 4.03 16.53 -12.24
C LEU A 158 4.04 15.25 -11.42
N PHE A 159 4.84 14.30 -11.85
CA PHE A 159 5.20 13.10 -11.11
C PHE A 159 6.68 13.17 -10.75
N LEU A 160 6.97 13.24 -9.44
CA LEU A 160 8.33 13.37 -8.92
C LEU A 160 8.82 12.01 -8.44
N ASP A 161 9.72 11.43 -9.21
CA ASP A 161 10.30 10.15 -8.85
C ASP A 161 11.54 10.31 -7.97
N ILE A 162 11.84 9.27 -7.17
CA ILE A 162 12.95 9.24 -6.22
C ILE A 162 12.96 10.53 -5.38
N PHE A 163 11.82 10.87 -4.83
CA PHE A 163 11.63 12.06 -4.00
C PHE A 163 12.17 11.88 -2.58
N GLY A 164 12.74 10.74 -2.25
CA GLY A 164 13.19 10.39 -0.90
C GLY A 164 14.00 11.51 -0.24
N ALA A 165 14.05 11.50 1.09
CA ALA A 165 14.99 12.29 1.85
C ALA A 165 16.11 11.37 2.29
N SER A 166 17.21 11.31 1.53
CA SER A 166 18.38 10.55 1.93
C SER A 166 19.10 11.22 3.10
N LEU A 167 19.54 10.42 4.09
CA LEU A 167 20.36 10.94 5.17
C LEU A 167 21.71 11.40 4.60
N CYS A 168 21.94 12.71 4.60
CA CYS A 168 23.09 13.35 4.00
C CYS A 168 23.94 14.08 5.03
N TYR A 169 25.25 13.86 4.99
CA TYR A 169 26.24 14.49 5.87
C TYR A 169 26.99 15.65 5.20
N CYS A 170 26.44 16.28 4.16
CA CYS A 170 27.00 17.52 3.63
C CYS A 170 26.90 18.66 4.66
N ASP A 171 27.73 19.69 4.53
CA ASP A 171 27.80 20.80 5.50
C ASP A 171 26.45 21.48 5.74
N ASN A 172 25.60 21.57 4.73
CA ASN A 172 24.27 22.15 4.86
C ASN A 172 23.35 21.27 5.74
N CYS A 173 23.35 19.96 5.53
CA CYS A 173 22.56 19.03 6.33
C CYS A 173 23.04 18.97 7.78
N ARG A 174 24.36 18.89 8.03
CA ARG A 174 24.96 18.92 9.37
C ARG A 174 24.53 20.17 10.12
N ARG A 175 24.74 21.35 9.54
CA ARG A 175 24.39 22.65 10.13
C ARG A 175 22.88 22.77 10.40
N LYS A 176 22.06 22.34 9.44
CA LYS A 176 20.59 22.41 9.56
C LYS A 176 20.08 21.49 10.69
N PHE A 177 20.63 20.28 10.80
CA PHE A 177 20.31 19.35 11.88
C PHE A 177 20.71 19.92 13.24
N GLU A 178 21.96 20.36 13.39
CA GLU A 178 22.47 20.93 14.64
C GLU A 178 21.69 22.18 15.08
N THR A 179 21.33 23.04 14.13
CA THR A 179 20.49 24.21 14.41
C THR A 179 19.12 23.83 14.98
N ARG A 180 18.54 22.72 14.50
CA ARG A 180 17.20 22.30 14.87
C ARG A 180 17.16 21.50 16.20
N PHE A 181 18.10 20.59 16.36
CA PHE A 181 18.10 19.65 17.48
C PHE A 181 19.11 19.98 18.58
N HIS A 182 20.00 20.98 18.35
CA HIS A 182 20.99 21.45 19.30
C HIS A 182 22.09 20.42 19.67
N TYR A 183 22.33 19.46 18.80
CA TYR A 183 23.45 18.51 18.87
C TYR A 183 23.87 18.09 17.45
N PRO A 184 25.08 17.56 17.25
CA PRO A 184 25.57 17.18 15.93
C PRO A 184 24.76 16.05 15.32
N LEU A 185 24.68 16.01 13.97
CA LEU A 185 24.04 14.89 13.26
C LEU A 185 24.74 13.57 13.60
N PRO A 186 24.02 12.56 14.13
CA PRO A 186 24.57 11.26 14.53
C PRO A 186 25.28 10.53 13.38
N GLU A 187 26.45 9.97 13.63
CA GLU A 187 27.28 9.30 12.62
C GLU A 187 27.43 7.80 12.85
N SER A 188 27.48 7.35 14.12
CA SER A 188 27.58 5.93 14.44
C SER A 188 26.21 5.25 14.37
N GLU A 189 26.18 3.98 14.01
CA GLU A 189 24.94 3.19 13.98
C GLU A 189 24.20 3.24 15.33
N GLN A 190 24.94 3.17 16.44
CA GLN A 190 24.39 3.25 17.79
C GLN A 190 23.73 4.61 18.06
N ASP A 191 24.39 5.72 17.67
CA ASP A 191 23.84 7.05 17.85
C ASP A 191 22.65 7.31 16.93
N ILE A 192 22.71 6.80 15.68
CA ILE A 192 21.60 6.87 14.73
C ILE A 192 20.36 6.16 15.31
N LEU A 193 20.52 4.98 15.90
CA LEU A 193 19.42 4.27 16.55
C LEU A 193 18.90 5.02 17.78
N ALA A 194 19.79 5.58 18.60
CA ALA A 194 19.41 6.35 19.80
C ALA A 194 18.64 7.63 19.47
N HIS A 195 18.91 8.25 18.32
CA HIS A 195 18.30 9.51 17.87
C HIS A 195 17.40 9.35 16.65
N LYS A 196 16.89 8.15 16.41
CA LYS A 196 16.12 7.78 15.25
C LYS A 196 14.91 8.70 15.00
N ALA A 197 14.17 9.05 16.04
CA ALA A 197 12.99 9.91 15.94
C ALA A 197 13.34 11.30 15.38
N ASP A 198 14.42 11.91 15.87
CA ASP A 198 14.89 13.22 15.43
C ASP A 198 15.40 13.17 13.98
N ILE A 199 16.07 12.09 13.61
CA ILE A 199 16.54 11.88 12.23
C ILE A 199 15.34 11.74 11.26
N ILE A 200 14.34 10.92 11.60
CA ILE A 200 13.12 10.78 10.79
C ILE A 200 12.40 12.12 10.67
N GLN A 201 12.27 12.86 11.76
CA GLN A 201 11.66 14.19 11.75
C GLN A 201 12.45 15.16 10.87
N PHE A 202 13.79 15.11 10.92
CA PHE A 202 14.66 15.92 10.06
C PHE A 202 14.44 15.64 8.59
N LEU A 203 14.41 14.37 8.19
CA LEU A 203 14.20 13.94 6.82
C LEU A 203 12.81 14.35 6.31
N ASN A 204 11.76 14.11 7.10
CA ASN A 204 10.40 14.51 6.76
C ASN A 204 10.27 16.02 6.59
N ASN A 205 10.88 16.82 7.46
CA ASN A 205 10.85 18.27 7.34
C ASN A 205 11.59 18.77 6.09
N ASN A 206 12.72 18.15 5.75
CA ASN A 206 13.45 18.50 4.52
C ASN A 206 12.60 18.22 3.27
N ALA A 207 11.89 17.09 3.24
CA ALA A 207 10.99 16.75 2.17
C ALA A 207 9.79 17.72 2.09
N LYS A 208 9.18 18.06 3.22
CA LYS A 208 8.07 19.04 3.29
C LYS A 208 8.47 20.42 2.79
N GLU A 209 9.62 20.92 3.24
CA GLU A 209 10.11 22.24 2.84
C GLU A 209 10.40 22.32 1.32
N PHE A 210 10.98 21.25 0.76
CA PHE A 210 11.22 21.19 -0.68
C PHE A 210 9.92 21.10 -1.47
N LEU A 211 9.01 20.22 -1.06
CA LEU A 211 7.71 20.07 -1.72
C LEU A 211 6.85 21.33 -1.64
N ALA A 212 6.88 22.04 -0.50
CA ALA A 212 6.15 23.30 -0.32
C ALA A 212 6.65 24.37 -1.30
N GLU A 213 7.96 24.59 -1.36
CA GLU A 213 8.57 25.58 -2.28
C GLU A 213 8.32 25.20 -3.75
N LEU A 214 8.50 23.92 -4.10
CA LEU A 214 8.22 23.44 -5.45
C LEU A 214 6.77 23.74 -5.85
N LYS A 215 5.80 23.38 -5.00
CA LYS A 215 4.38 23.63 -5.28
C LYS A 215 4.06 25.11 -5.38
N GLU A 216 4.63 25.96 -4.53
CA GLU A 216 4.46 27.41 -4.60
C GLU A 216 4.92 27.93 -5.97
N ARG A 217 6.11 27.56 -6.42
CA ARG A 217 6.71 28.04 -7.67
C ARG A 217 5.95 27.54 -8.89
N VAL A 218 5.67 26.25 -9.00
CA VAL A 218 5.00 25.70 -10.18
C VAL A 218 3.52 26.09 -10.25
N LYS A 219 2.84 26.22 -9.11
CA LYS A 219 1.45 26.69 -9.08
C LYS A 219 1.29 28.20 -9.29
N ALA A 220 2.34 28.97 -9.12
CA ALA A 220 2.37 30.37 -9.55
C ALA A 220 2.33 30.49 -11.09
N ILE A 221 2.81 29.48 -11.82
CA ILE A 221 2.76 29.40 -13.28
C ILE A 221 1.41 28.83 -13.74
N ASP A 222 1.02 27.67 -13.17
CA ASP A 222 -0.28 27.03 -13.44
C ASP A 222 -0.96 26.58 -12.14
N PRO A 223 -1.96 27.33 -11.65
CA PRO A 223 -2.69 26.99 -10.43
C PRO A 223 -3.45 25.64 -10.49
N THR A 224 -3.70 25.12 -11.68
CA THR A 224 -4.47 23.88 -11.89
C THR A 224 -3.57 22.64 -11.95
N LEU A 225 -2.25 22.83 -12.08
CA LEU A 225 -1.27 21.75 -12.13
C LEU A 225 -1.36 20.83 -10.91
N ALA A 226 -1.45 19.53 -11.12
CA ALA A 226 -1.40 18.57 -10.04
C ALA A 226 0.04 18.11 -9.78
N VAL A 227 0.38 17.85 -8.52
CA VAL A 227 1.71 17.39 -8.10
C VAL A 227 1.60 16.16 -7.24
N THR A 228 2.36 15.11 -7.57
CA THR A 228 2.53 13.92 -6.76
C THR A 228 3.99 13.48 -6.68
N ILE A 229 4.26 12.55 -5.76
CA ILE A 229 5.54 11.89 -5.61
C ILE A 229 5.38 10.38 -5.75
N ASN A 230 6.44 9.69 -6.18
CA ASN A 230 6.44 8.23 -6.24
C ASN A 230 6.29 7.63 -4.83
N PHE A 231 5.66 6.46 -4.71
CA PHE A 231 5.39 5.79 -3.43
C PHE A 231 4.70 6.69 -2.39
N SER A 232 3.83 7.61 -2.82
CA SER A 232 3.23 8.62 -1.93
C SER A 232 2.55 8.03 -0.69
N CYS A 233 1.91 6.88 -0.80
CA CYS A 233 1.25 6.21 0.33
C CYS A 233 2.20 5.70 1.43
N HIS A 234 3.52 5.75 1.22
CA HIS A 234 4.51 5.44 2.26
C HIS A 234 4.98 6.63 3.07
N TYR A 235 4.69 7.84 2.60
CA TYR A 235 5.05 9.03 3.34
C TYR A 235 4.06 9.27 4.49
N PRO A 236 4.50 9.93 5.57
CA PRO A 236 3.61 10.35 6.64
C PRO A 236 2.45 11.18 6.11
N GLN A 237 1.30 11.13 6.81
CA GLN A 237 0.07 11.84 6.42
C GLN A 237 0.33 13.32 6.09
N GLU A 238 1.19 13.99 6.87
CA GLU A 238 1.51 15.41 6.68
C GLU A 238 2.19 15.73 5.33
N ILE A 239 2.89 14.76 4.71
CA ILE A 239 3.42 14.90 3.35
C ILE A 239 2.35 14.51 2.33
N ARG A 240 1.59 13.44 2.59
CA ARG A 240 0.47 13.03 1.73
C ARG A 240 -0.55 14.14 1.55
N ASP A 241 -0.86 14.89 2.62
CA ASP A 241 -1.81 16.03 2.60
C ASP A 241 -1.34 17.20 1.71
N MET A 242 -0.05 17.26 1.40
CA MET A 242 0.49 18.27 0.49
C MET A 242 0.34 17.90 -0.99
N LEU A 243 0.02 16.64 -1.32
CA LEU A 243 -0.09 16.16 -2.69
C LEU A 243 -1.47 16.46 -3.27
N ASP A 244 -1.54 16.60 -4.59
CA ASP A 244 -2.80 16.85 -5.30
C ASP A 244 -3.48 15.54 -5.74
N TYR A 245 -2.70 14.48 -5.88
CA TYR A 245 -3.17 13.11 -6.06
C TYR A 245 -2.11 12.14 -5.52
N GLN A 246 -2.44 10.88 -5.38
CA GLN A 246 -1.50 9.89 -4.88
C GLN A 246 -1.10 8.89 -5.95
N PHE A 247 0.11 8.39 -5.81
CA PHE A 247 0.66 7.33 -6.63
C PHE A 247 1.20 6.23 -5.73
N SER A 248 0.86 4.98 -6.02
CA SER A 248 1.37 3.83 -5.29
C SER A 248 1.72 2.74 -6.28
N GLU A 249 2.95 2.29 -6.25
CA GLU A 249 3.29 1.00 -6.85
C GLU A 249 2.73 -0.14 -6.00
N PRO A 250 2.61 -1.38 -6.56
CA PRO A 250 2.16 -2.52 -5.78
C PRO A 250 3.12 -2.79 -4.61
N LEU A 251 2.61 -2.65 -3.39
CA LEU A 251 3.39 -2.68 -2.16
C LEU A 251 3.11 -3.90 -1.30
N LEU A 252 1.91 -4.41 -1.43
CA LEU A 252 1.43 -5.58 -0.75
C LEU A 252 1.51 -6.77 -1.72
N LYS A 253 0.98 -7.88 -1.30
CA LYS A 253 1.09 -9.17 -1.99
C LYS A 253 0.69 -9.13 -3.47
N ASP A 254 -0.29 -8.30 -3.81
CA ASP A 254 -0.85 -8.16 -5.16
C ASP A 254 -1.53 -6.80 -5.36
N ASN A 255 -1.96 -6.53 -6.58
CA ASN A 255 -2.65 -5.29 -6.95
C ASN A 255 -3.98 -5.09 -6.21
N TRP A 256 -4.68 -6.16 -5.84
CA TRP A 256 -5.94 -6.09 -5.12
C TRP A 256 -5.79 -5.43 -3.75
N PHE A 257 -4.88 -5.96 -2.91
CA PHE A 257 -4.65 -5.42 -1.57
C PHE A 257 -3.91 -4.08 -1.61
N SER A 258 -2.96 -3.92 -2.54
CA SER A 258 -2.25 -2.65 -2.74
C SER A 258 -3.21 -1.51 -3.08
N SER A 259 -4.19 -1.76 -3.94
CA SER A 259 -5.17 -0.76 -4.35
C SER A 259 -6.16 -0.43 -3.23
N ALA A 260 -6.63 -1.43 -2.48
CA ALA A 260 -7.50 -1.21 -1.32
C ALA A 260 -6.77 -0.37 -0.26
N TYR A 261 -5.51 -0.71 0.04
CA TYR A 261 -4.68 0.04 0.98
C TYR A 261 -4.46 1.48 0.50
N ALA A 262 -4.06 1.66 -0.76
CA ALA A 262 -3.81 2.98 -1.33
C ALA A 262 -5.07 3.85 -1.34
N ARG A 263 -6.23 3.31 -1.74
CA ARG A 263 -7.53 3.99 -1.69
C ARG A 263 -7.83 4.56 -0.31
N ASP A 264 -7.67 3.73 0.71
CA ASP A 264 -8.11 4.06 2.06
C ASP A 264 -7.11 4.97 2.80
N THR A 265 -5.81 4.82 2.52
CA THR A 265 -4.77 5.66 3.12
C THR A 265 -4.60 7.00 2.42
N ALA A 266 -5.23 7.20 1.28
CA ALA A 266 -5.20 8.44 0.49
C ALA A 266 -6.24 9.47 0.93
N VAL A 267 -6.43 9.68 2.21
CA VAL A 267 -7.50 10.52 2.76
C VAL A 267 -7.55 11.91 2.12
N GLY A 268 -8.67 12.19 1.50
CA GLY A 268 -8.98 13.49 0.91
C GLY A 268 -8.37 13.76 -0.48
N HIS A 269 -7.61 12.83 -1.03
CA HIS A 269 -6.89 13.01 -2.31
C HIS A 269 -7.28 11.93 -3.31
N TYR A 270 -8.02 12.32 -4.31
CA TYR A 270 -8.38 11.47 -5.45
C TYR A 270 -7.95 12.11 -6.76
N PRO A 271 -7.66 11.35 -7.76
CA PRO A 271 -7.56 9.90 -7.87
C PRO A 271 -6.19 9.36 -7.44
N ILE A 272 -6.15 8.06 -7.08
CA ILE A 272 -4.91 7.33 -6.80
C ILE A 272 -4.56 6.54 -8.05
N LEU A 273 -3.35 6.73 -8.57
CA LEU A 273 -2.81 5.91 -9.64
C LEU A 273 -2.07 4.72 -9.04
N VAL A 274 -2.52 3.52 -9.37
CA VAL A 274 -1.81 2.28 -9.07
C VAL A 274 -1.51 1.61 -10.40
N PRO A 275 -0.24 1.45 -10.80
CA PRO A 275 0.10 0.70 -11.99
C PRO A 275 -0.07 -0.80 -11.75
N GLY A 276 -0.45 -1.53 -12.81
CA GLY A 276 -0.36 -2.98 -12.84
C GLY A 276 1.09 -3.44 -12.69
N GLU A 277 1.29 -4.74 -12.44
CA GLU A 277 2.63 -5.30 -12.44
C GLU A 277 3.30 -5.10 -13.81
N ALA A 278 4.48 -4.46 -13.78
CA ALA A 278 5.26 -4.26 -14.99
C ALA A 278 5.69 -5.62 -15.57
N SER A 279 5.44 -5.80 -16.84
CA SER A 279 6.09 -6.88 -17.58
C SER A 279 7.59 -6.60 -17.64
N GLN A 280 8.39 -7.66 -17.55
CA GLN A 280 9.80 -7.53 -17.93
C GLN A 280 9.88 -7.17 -19.43
N VAL A 281 10.88 -6.39 -19.79
CA VAL A 281 11.09 -5.97 -21.18
C VAL A 281 10.99 -7.18 -22.13
N TYR A 282 10.12 -7.07 -23.13
CA TYR A 282 9.82 -8.12 -24.14
C TYR A 282 9.30 -9.46 -23.59
N ASN A 283 8.89 -9.52 -22.33
CA ASN A 283 8.28 -10.68 -21.71
C ASN A 283 6.92 -10.32 -21.15
N TYR A 284 5.92 -10.32 -22.01
CA TYR A 284 4.57 -9.86 -21.67
C TYR A 284 3.73 -10.96 -21.05
N SER A 285 2.95 -10.60 -20.06
CA SER A 285 1.86 -11.42 -19.53
C SER A 285 0.77 -11.64 -20.58
N SER A 286 -0.09 -12.61 -20.38
CA SER A 286 -1.26 -12.79 -21.24
C SER A 286 -2.25 -11.62 -21.10
N VAL A 287 -3.10 -11.41 -22.10
CA VAL A 287 -4.15 -10.38 -22.04
C VAL A 287 -5.08 -10.56 -20.83
N ASN A 288 -5.38 -11.81 -20.45
CA ASN A 288 -6.24 -12.10 -19.31
C ASN A 288 -5.58 -11.73 -17.97
N GLU A 289 -4.26 -11.85 -17.85
CA GLU A 289 -3.51 -11.36 -16.68
C GLU A 289 -3.52 -9.84 -16.61
N TYR A 290 -3.32 -9.13 -17.72
CA TYR A 290 -3.48 -7.67 -17.79
C TYR A 290 -4.88 -7.22 -17.38
N VAL A 291 -5.94 -7.89 -17.92
CA VAL A 291 -7.31 -7.59 -17.52
C VAL A 291 -7.52 -7.81 -16.02
N CYS A 292 -7.00 -8.92 -15.47
CA CYS A 292 -7.12 -9.24 -14.05
C CYS A 292 -6.45 -8.17 -13.17
N ASP A 293 -5.22 -7.75 -13.51
CA ASP A 293 -4.48 -6.73 -12.76
C ASP A 293 -5.18 -5.37 -12.81
N LEU A 294 -5.49 -4.88 -14.00
CA LEU A 294 -6.12 -3.57 -14.17
C LEU A 294 -7.53 -3.52 -13.57
N SER A 295 -8.30 -4.61 -13.72
CA SER A 295 -9.62 -4.71 -13.10
C SER A 295 -9.56 -4.79 -11.59
N SER A 296 -8.54 -5.42 -11.01
CA SER A 296 -8.31 -5.44 -9.56
C SER A 296 -8.10 -4.02 -9.02
N ILE A 297 -7.32 -3.21 -9.74
CA ILE A 297 -7.06 -1.82 -9.40
C ILE A 297 -8.35 -0.98 -9.50
N ALA A 298 -9.05 -1.07 -10.64
CA ALA A 298 -10.27 -0.32 -10.91
C ALA A 298 -11.41 -0.69 -9.94
N ALA A 299 -11.59 -1.98 -9.66
CA ALA A 299 -12.61 -2.47 -8.75
C ALA A 299 -12.44 -1.88 -7.34
N GLN A 300 -11.23 -1.68 -6.89
CA GLN A 300 -10.94 -1.04 -5.60
C GLN A 300 -11.11 0.49 -5.61
N GLY A 301 -11.39 1.11 -6.76
CA GLY A 301 -11.64 2.56 -6.86
C GLY A 301 -10.40 3.39 -7.15
N CYS A 302 -9.31 2.78 -7.57
CA CYS A 302 -8.11 3.47 -8.03
C CYS A 302 -8.12 3.73 -9.53
N ARG A 303 -7.34 4.71 -9.99
CA ARG A 303 -6.99 4.87 -11.40
C ARG A 303 -6.10 3.72 -11.84
N THR A 304 -6.31 3.23 -13.04
CA THR A 304 -5.48 2.17 -13.59
C THR A 304 -4.27 2.73 -14.31
N GLY A 305 -3.16 2.05 -14.22
CA GLY A 305 -1.95 2.38 -14.95
C GLY A 305 -1.15 1.14 -15.31
N MET A 306 -0.28 1.30 -16.29
CA MET A 306 0.73 0.31 -16.63
C MET A 306 2.02 1.05 -16.95
N TYR A 307 3.14 0.55 -16.48
CA TYR A 307 4.44 1.01 -16.92
C TYR A 307 5.21 -0.15 -17.53
N SER A 308 5.95 0.13 -18.59
CA SER A 308 6.66 -0.90 -19.30
C SER A 308 7.82 -0.33 -20.11
N GLY A 309 8.84 -1.17 -20.30
CA GLY A 309 9.94 -0.93 -21.19
C GLY A 309 9.68 -1.39 -22.63
N SER A 310 8.47 -1.16 -23.17
CA SER A 310 8.09 -1.58 -24.53
C SER A 310 8.83 -0.85 -25.66
N GLN A 311 9.86 -0.12 -25.32
CA GLN A 311 10.65 0.66 -26.22
C GLN A 311 11.96 -0.06 -26.57
N HIS A 312 12.26 -0.15 -27.86
CA HIS A 312 13.56 -0.59 -28.35
C HIS A 312 14.63 0.45 -28.04
N ILE A 313 15.89 0.00 -28.06
CA ILE A 313 17.04 0.86 -27.70
C ILE A 313 17.13 2.14 -28.56
N ASP A 314 16.65 2.10 -29.78
CA ASP A 314 16.63 3.24 -30.70
C ASP A 314 15.41 4.17 -30.53
N GLY A 315 14.45 3.80 -29.69
CA GLY A 315 13.25 4.57 -29.40
C GLY A 315 11.99 4.12 -30.15
N THR A 316 12.10 3.12 -31.02
CA THR A 316 10.91 2.50 -31.65
C THR A 316 10.11 1.67 -30.64
N LEU A 317 8.82 1.51 -30.86
CA LEU A 317 7.89 0.93 -29.88
C LEU A 317 7.49 -0.50 -30.25
N ASP A 318 7.24 -1.34 -29.24
CA ASP A 318 6.71 -2.68 -29.44
C ASP A 318 5.17 -2.68 -29.47
N PHE A 319 4.61 -2.80 -30.66
CA PHE A 319 3.16 -2.85 -30.85
C PHE A 319 2.50 -4.13 -30.34
N GLN A 320 3.27 -5.15 -29.97
CA GLN A 320 2.69 -6.32 -29.30
C GLN A 320 2.09 -5.93 -27.95
N GLU A 321 2.82 -5.13 -27.18
CA GLU A 321 2.31 -4.63 -25.91
C GLU A 321 1.13 -3.69 -26.08
N ALA A 322 1.19 -2.76 -27.06
CA ALA A 322 0.07 -1.86 -27.35
C ALA A 322 -1.25 -2.62 -27.60
N ARG A 323 -1.20 -3.75 -28.31
CA ARG A 323 -2.37 -4.60 -28.56
C ARG A 323 -2.90 -5.28 -27.29
N LEU A 324 -2.00 -5.80 -26.46
CA LEU A 324 -2.38 -6.42 -25.18
C LEU A 324 -3.04 -5.40 -24.24
N LEU A 325 -2.41 -4.24 -24.09
CA LEU A 325 -2.93 -3.13 -23.30
C LEU A 325 -4.26 -2.61 -23.83
N GLY A 326 -4.36 -2.39 -25.14
CA GLY A 326 -5.57 -1.89 -25.78
C GLY A 326 -6.77 -2.79 -25.52
N THR A 327 -6.57 -4.11 -25.52
CA THR A 327 -7.61 -5.07 -25.16
C THR A 327 -8.00 -4.91 -23.69
N ALA A 328 -7.01 -4.88 -22.77
CA ALA A 328 -7.28 -4.77 -21.35
C ALA A 328 -7.90 -3.41 -20.97
N PHE A 329 -7.40 -2.31 -21.52
CA PHE A 329 -7.96 -0.98 -21.26
C PHE A 329 -9.36 -0.80 -21.85
N THR A 330 -9.69 -1.50 -22.93
CA THR A 330 -11.07 -1.52 -23.47
C THR A 330 -12.04 -2.19 -22.47
N GLU A 331 -11.60 -3.21 -21.74
CA GLU A 331 -12.43 -3.80 -20.67
C GLU A 331 -12.62 -2.83 -19.50
N ILE A 332 -11.59 -2.07 -19.13
CA ILE A 332 -11.69 -1.03 -18.09
C ILE A 332 -12.66 0.08 -18.53
N GLU A 333 -12.59 0.54 -19.77
CA GLU A 333 -13.48 1.56 -20.32
C GLU A 333 -14.96 1.16 -20.19
N LYS A 334 -15.30 -0.10 -20.44
CA LYS A 334 -16.67 -0.63 -20.27
C LYS A 334 -17.14 -0.60 -18.81
N MET A 335 -16.21 -0.66 -17.84
CA MET A 335 -16.51 -0.62 -16.41
C MET A 335 -16.66 0.80 -15.86
N GLU A 336 -16.10 1.82 -16.52
CA GLU A 336 -16.04 3.21 -16.03
C GLU A 336 -17.38 3.76 -15.49
N PRO A 337 -18.56 3.49 -16.06
CA PRO A 337 -19.84 3.94 -15.52
C PRO A 337 -20.13 3.46 -14.09
N TYR A 338 -19.50 2.40 -13.65
CA TYR A 338 -19.69 1.77 -12.33
C TYR A 338 -18.52 2.03 -11.36
N LEU A 339 -17.53 2.82 -11.76
CA LEU A 339 -16.31 3.06 -10.98
C LEU A 339 -16.32 4.40 -10.25
N THR A 340 -17.18 5.33 -10.62
CA THR A 340 -17.22 6.69 -10.05
C THR A 340 -18.43 6.91 -9.13
N GLY A 341 -18.35 7.90 -8.22
CA GLY A 341 -19.46 8.32 -7.36
C GLY A 341 -19.93 7.28 -6.34
N ARG A 342 -19.08 6.36 -5.96
CA ARG A 342 -19.34 5.28 -5.01
C ARG A 342 -18.40 5.35 -3.80
N SER A 343 -18.81 4.80 -2.66
CA SER A 343 -18.02 4.69 -1.43
C SER A 343 -17.93 3.21 -1.01
N PRO A 344 -16.83 2.76 -0.39
CA PRO A 344 -16.74 1.41 0.16
C PRO A 344 -17.83 1.16 1.21
N VAL A 345 -18.43 -0.04 1.18
CA VAL A 345 -19.33 -0.48 2.25
C VAL A 345 -18.53 -0.68 3.53
N LYS A 346 -19.02 -0.17 4.65
CA LYS A 346 -18.36 -0.23 5.95
C LYS A 346 -18.87 -1.40 6.77
N CYS A 347 -17.97 -2.19 7.31
CA CYS A 347 -18.22 -3.26 8.27
C CYS A 347 -17.01 -3.43 9.17
N VAL A 348 -15.82 -3.67 8.62
CA VAL A 348 -14.58 -3.87 9.36
C VAL A 348 -13.63 -2.69 9.10
N GLY A 349 -13.19 -2.02 10.17
CA GLY A 349 -12.14 -1.00 10.12
C GLY A 349 -10.80 -1.60 10.54
N ILE A 350 -9.76 -1.46 9.73
CA ILE A 350 -8.41 -1.95 10.00
C ILE A 350 -7.51 -0.76 10.28
N VAL A 351 -7.08 -0.60 11.52
CA VAL A 351 -6.26 0.57 11.92
C VAL A 351 -4.84 0.45 11.36
N GLN A 352 -4.44 1.47 10.61
CA GLN A 352 -3.08 1.66 10.12
C GLN A 352 -2.42 2.83 10.84
N SER A 353 -1.18 2.66 11.30
CA SER A 353 -0.46 3.64 12.10
C SER A 353 0.89 3.99 11.47
N ASP A 354 1.05 5.26 11.06
CA ASP A 354 2.34 5.77 10.59
C ASP A 354 3.39 5.78 11.71
N LEU A 355 2.97 6.02 12.96
CA LEU A 355 3.85 5.94 14.12
C LEU A 355 4.36 4.51 14.32
N SER A 356 3.48 3.51 14.23
CA SER A 356 3.85 2.10 14.34
C SER A 356 4.76 1.65 13.20
N MET A 357 4.58 2.18 12.00
CA MET A 357 5.48 1.92 10.88
C MET A 357 6.90 2.46 11.13
N SER A 358 7.07 3.51 11.93
CA SER A 358 8.37 4.13 12.20
C SER A 358 9.13 3.48 13.36
N VAL A 359 8.45 2.87 14.33
CA VAL A 359 9.07 2.31 15.56
C VAL A 359 10.01 1.14 15.26
N ASN A 360 9.64 0.24 14.37
CA ASN A 360 10.39 -0.99 14.08
C ASN A 360 11.25 -0.90 12.81
N LEU A 361 11.63 0.31 12.40
CA LEU A 361 12.54 0.46 11.27
C LEU A 361 13.94 -0.05 11.65
N PRO A 362 14.56 -0.96 10.87
CA PRO A 362 15.97 -1.32 11.05
C PRO A 362 16.86 -0.09 10.90
N ALA A 363 18.12 -0.19 11.30
CA ALA A 363 19.09 0.89 11.22
C ALA A 363 19.05 1.59 9.86
N LEU A 364 18.98 2.92 9.90
CA LEU A 364 18.82 3.76 8.70
C LEU A 364 20.05 3.65 7.79
N GLN A 365 19.99 2.72 6.84
CA GLN A 365 20.86 2.80 5.67
C GLN A 365 20.25 3.83 4.67
N PRO A 366 21.06 4.59 3.94
CA PRO A 366 20.56 5.71 3.12
C PRO A 366 19.50 5.34 2.06
N ASP A 367 19.54 4.14 1.52
CA ASP A 367 18.52 3.59 0.62
C ASP A 367 17.44 2.76 1.37
N ALA A 368 17.59 2.65 2.68
CA ALA A 368 16.75 1.79 3.51
C ALA A 368 15.30 2.28 3.60
N ILE A 369 15.03 3.58 3.39
CA ILE A 369 13.65 4.10 3.43
C ILE A 369 12.77 3.38 2.41
N LEU A 370 13.26 3.14 1.20
CA LEU A 370 12.51 2.38 0.20
C LEU A 370 12.48 0.87 0.49
N ARG A 371 13.58 0.30 1.01
CA ARG A 371 13.64 -1.13 1.37
C ARG A 371 12.87 -1.46 2.66
N MET A 372 12.90 -0.57 3.65
CA MET A 372 12.20 -0.73 4.93
C MET A 372 10.69 -0.86 4.78
N LYS A 373 10.13 -0.19 3.77
CA LYS A 373 8.69 -0.20 3.50
C LYS A 373 8.18 -1.56 3.03
N ARG A 374 9.02 -2.41 2.44
CA ARG A 374 8.64 -3.73 1.91
C ARG A 374 8.58 -4.84 2.98
N HIS A 375 9.15 -4.61 4.17
CA HIS A 375 9.24 -5.61 5.24
C HIS A 375 8.86 -5.04 6.61
N ASN A 376 7.97 -4.07 6.65
CA ASN A 376 7.53 -3.49 7.91
C ASN A 376 6.54 -4.44 8.62
N PRO A 377 6.78 -4.85 9.88
CA PRO A 377 5.91 -5.78 10.60
C PRO A 377 4.47 -5.28 10.72
N HIS A 378 4.26 -3.99 11.01
CA HIS A 378 2.92 -3.43 11.07
C HIS A 378 2.20 -3.49 9.71
N GLN A 379 2.89 -3.22 8.60
CA GLN A 379 2.32 -3.33 7.26
C GLN A 379 1.95 -4.78 6.91
N ASN A 380 2.78 -5.75 7.30
CA ASN A 380 2.46 -7.17 7.15
C ASN A 380 1.22 -7.55 7.97
N ALA A 381 1.10 -7.04 9.19
CA ALA A 381 -0.07 -7.28 10.03
C ALA A 381 -1.35 -6.66 9.41
N VAL A 382 -1.28 -5.45 8.85
CA VAL A 382 -2.40 -4.84 8.11
C VAL A 382 -2.79 -5.70 6.91
N LEU A 383 -1.82 -6.19 6.13
CA LEU A 383 -2.09 -7.12 5.02
C LEU A 383 -2.78 -8.39 5.50
N GLY A 384 -2.31 -9.01 6.59
CA GLY A 384 -2.93 -10.20 7.16
C GLY A 384 -4.38 -9.96 7.61
N ALA A 385 -4.66 -8.80 8.21
CA ALA A 385 -6.02 -8.39 8.56
C ALA A 385 -6.92 -8.25 7.32
N MET A 386 -6.40 -7.64 6.23
CA MET A 386 -7.12 -7.55 4.96
C MET A 386 -7.41 -8.93 4.36
N GLN A 387 -6.44 -9.86 4.42
CA GLN A 387 -6.59 -11.24 3.93
C GLN A 387 -7.67 -12.01 4.73
N LEU A 388 -7.72 -11.83 6.06
CA LEU A 388 -8.78 -12.42 6.89
C LEU A 388 -10.16 -11.90 6.53
N CYS A 389 -10.30 -10.59 6.31
CA CYS A 389 -11.57 -10.00 5.87
C CYS A 389 -11.99 -10.53 4.49
N GLU A 390 -11.06 -10.62 3.54
CA GLU A 390 -11.34 -11.16 2.20
C GLU A 390 -11.79 -12.63 2.25
N HIS A 391 -11.10 -13.47 3.05
CA HIS A 391 -11.49 -14.86 3.25
C HIS A 391 -12.88 -14.99 3.90
N ALA A 392 -13.16 -14.20 4.94
CA ALA A 392 -14.45 -14.16 5.61
C ALA A 392 -15.54 -13.44 4.79
N LYS A 393 -15.21 -12.93 3.59
CA LYS A 393 -16.09 -12.19 2.68
C LYS A 393 -16.74 -10.95 3.34
N LEU A 394 -15.99 -10.28 4.18
CA LEU A 394 -16.42 -9.08 4.89
C LEU A 394 -15.95 -7.81 4.18
N PRO A 395 -16.83 -6.81 3.97
CA PRO A 395 -16.39 -5.48 3.56
C PRO A 395 -15.44 -4.87 4.59
N PHE A 396 -14.34 -4.28 4.14
CA PHE A 396 -13.36 -3.67 5.02
C PHE A 396 -12.82 -2.35 4.47
N MET A 397 -12.28 -1.53 5.37
CA MET A 397 -11.51 -0.33 5.07
C MET A 397 -10.28 -0.25 5.97
N VAL A 398 -9.16 0.24 5.41
CA VAL A 398 -7.97 0.61 6.18
C VAL A 398 -8.17 2.03 6.73
N LEU A 399 -7.96 2.21 8.03
CA LEU A 399 -8.20 3.47 8.74
C LEU A 399 -6.87 4.06 9.21
N PRO A 400 -6.33 5.10 8.55
CA PRO A 400 -5.16 5.82 9.04
C PRO A 400 -5.43 6.43 10.41
N GLU A 401 -4.58 6.15 11.40
CA GLU A 401 -4.80 6.52 12.81
C GLU A 401 -5.15 8.00 13.03
N ARG A 402 -4.48 8.90 12.29
CA ARG A 402 -4.65 10.35 12.44
C ARG A 402 -5.97 10.89 11.87
N THR A 403 -6.70 10.08 11.14
CA THR A 403 -7.98 10.45 10.53
C THR A 403 -9.18 9.86 11.27
N ILE A 404 -8.92 9.02 12.26
CA ILE A 404 -9.96 8.37 13.04
C ILE A 404 -10.68 9.38 13.91
N THR A 405 -11.99 9.39 13.79
CA THR A 405 -12.89 10.21 14.62
C THR A 405 -13.99 9.33 15.22
N GLU A 406 -14.62 9.78 16.29
CA GLU A 406 -15.76 9.09 16.92
C GLU A 406 -16.87 8.78 15.90
N GLU A 407 -17.22 9.78 15.05
CA GLU A 407 -18.25 9.61 14.02
C GLU A 407 -17.86 8.57 12.94
N MET A 408 -16.58 8.48 12.62
CA MET A 408 -16.08 7.46 11.71
C MET A 408 -16.20 6.07 12.35
N LEU A 409 -15.77 5.89 13.58
CA LEU A 409 -15.78 4.61 14.28
C LEU A 409 -17.19 4.03 14.43
N LYS A 410 -18.21 4.87 14.64
CA LYS A 410 -19.63 4.45 14.73
C LYS A 410 -20.16 3.76 13.46
N GLN A 411 -19.44 3.84 12.35
CA GLN A 411 -19.85 3.26 11.08
C GLN A 411 -19.29 1.84 10.86
N PHE A 412 -18.50 1.34 11.81
CA PHE A 412 -17.91 0.00 11.73
C PHE A 412 -18.43 -0.89 12.84
N ASP A 413 -18.76 -2.14 12.50
CA ASP A 413 -19.19 -3.16 13.47
C ASP A 413 -17.98 -3.75 14.20
N VAL A 414 -16.82 -3.81 13.53
CA VAL A 414 -15.57 -4.39 14.02
C VAL A 414 -14.40 -3.46 13.74
N LEU A 415 -13.51 -3.33 14.73
CA LEU A 415 -12.20 -2.71 14.55
C LEU A 415 -11.11 -3.76 14.75
N LEU A 416 -10.14 -3.77 13.83
CA LEU A 416 -8.93 -4.58 13.94
C LEU A 416 -7.73 -3.69 14.26
N LEU A 417 -6.94 -4.08 15.26
CA LEU A 417 -5.66 -3.47 15.62
C LEU A 417 -4.53 -4.46 15.30
N PRO A 418 -4.11 -4.55 14.01
CA PRO A 418 -3.10 -5.49 13.58
C PRO A 418 -1.70 -4.99 13.99
N GLU A 419 -1.25 -5.38 15.18
CA GLU A 419 0.04 -4.95 15.75
C GLU A 419 0.27 -3.43 15.65
N VAL A 420 -0.67 -2.65 16.16
CA VAL A 420 -0.55 -1.19 16.23
C VAL A 420 0.36 -0.87 17.42
N PHE A 421 1.68 -0.85 17.20
CA PHE A 421 2.70 -0.71 18.23
C PHE A 421 2.54 0.53 19.10
N VAL A 422 2.27 1.68 18.47
CA VAL A 422 2.07 2.96 19.14
C VAL A 422 0.59 3.33 19.10
N ILE A 423 -0.01 3.50 20.25
CA ILE A 423 -1.38 3.99 20.41
C ILE A 423 -1.33 5.16 21.40
N GLU A 424 -1.43 6.37 20.88
CA GLU A 424 -1.45 7.60 21.68
C GLU A 424 -2.76 7.75 22.44
N ASN A 425 -2.75 8.59 23.49
CA ASN A 425 -3.88 8.74 24.41
C ASN A 425 -5.22 9.08 23.74
N ASP A 426 -5.20 9.92 22.72
CA ASP A 426 -6.42 10.33 22.00
C ASP A 426 -7.04 9.15 21.27
N LEU A 427 -6.23 8.34 20.56
CA LEU A 427 -6.70 7.13 19.90
C LEU A 427 -7.14 6.08 20.94
N ALA A 428 -6.38 5.90 22.03
CA ALA A 428 -6.74 4.99 23.11
C ALA A 428 -8.12 5.32 23.69
N GLN A 429 -8.43 6.60 23.90
CA GLN A 429 -9.74 7.04 24.40
C GLN A 429 -10.86 6.77 23.38
N LEU A 430 -10.64 7.06 22.09
CA LEU A 430 -11.62 6.77 21.03
C LEU A 430 -11.93 5.26 20.94
N LEU A 431 -10.91 4.41 21.05
CA LEU A 431 -11.06 2.96 21.06
C LEU A 431 -11.84 2.47 22.29
N LYS A 432 -11.56 3.05 23.47
CA LYS A 432 -12.27 2.75 24.70
C LYS A 432 -13.75 3.11 24.59
N ASP A 433 -14.05 4.28 24.07
CA ASP A 433 -15.43 4.77 23.91
C ASP A 433 -16.18 3.91 22.88
N TYR A 434 -15.52 3.54 21.77
CA TYR A 434 -16.09 2.65 20.77
C TYR A 434 -16.48 1.28 21.36
N VAL A 435 -15.57 0.62 22.08
CA VAL A 435 -15.86 -0.68 22.70
C VAL A 435 -16.93 -0.53 23.77
N SER A 436 -16.84 0.52 24.63
CA SER A 436 -17.83 0.74 25.69
C SER A 436 -19.23 0.96 25.16
N ALA A 437 -19.36 1.54 23.95
CA ALA A 437 -20.64 1.75 23.26
C ALA A 437 -21.21 0.50 22.57
N GLY A 438 -20.49 -0.63 22.53
CA GLY A 438 -20.95 -1.90 21.96
C GLY A 438 -20.13 -2.39 20.75
N GLY A 439 -19.06 -1.71 20.39
CA GLY A 439 -18.18 -2.12 19.31
C GLY A 439 -17.37 -3.37 19.64
N LEU A 440 -17.00 -4.14 18.61
CA LEU A 440 -16.09 -5.28 18.70
C LEU A 440 -14.67 -4.84 18.31
N LEU A 441 -13.70 -5.05 19.20
CA LEU A 441 -12.29 -4.84 18.94
C LEU A 441 -11.54 -6.17 18.88
N ILE A 442 -10.70 -6.36 17.86
CA ILE A 442 -9.79 -7.51 17.76
C ILE A 442 -8.37 -6.97 17.61
N SER A 443 -7.50 -7.29 18.56
CA SER A 443 -6.13 -6.80 18.64
C SER A 443 -5.13 -7.95 18.68
N SER A 444 -3.89 -7.71 18.22
CA SER A 444 -2.83 -8.73 18.29
C SER A 444 -1.48 -8.17 18.75
N GLY A 445 -0.64 -9.07 19.21
CA GLY A 445 0.78 -8.89 19.44
C GLY A 445 1.11 -7.67 20.28
N GLN A 446 1.98 -6.84 19.76
CA GLN A 446 2.57 -5.72 20.48
C GLN A 446 1.73 -4.43 20.47
N SER A 447 0.41 -4.51 20.21
CA SER A 447 -0.44 -3.31 20.15
C SER A 447 -0.39 -2.49 21.45
N GLY A 448 -0.03 -1.20 21.31
CA GLY A 448 0.09 -0.25 22.42
C GLY A 448 1.28 -0.47 23.35
N LEU A 449 2.30 -1.25 22.97
CA LEU A 449 3.47 -1.54 23.80
C LEU A 449 4.66 -0.60 23.57
N TRP A 450 4.53 0.38 22.68
CA TRP A 450 5.63 1.28 22.33
C TRP A 450 5.19 2.74 22.37
N ASN A 451 6.10 3.60 22.73
CA ASN A 451 5.98 5.05 22.56
C ASN A 451 6.50 5.45 21.16
N ALA A 452 6.11 6.64 20.69
CA ALA A 452 6.58 7.20 19.42
C ALA A 452 8.10 7.40 19.33
N ASP A 453 8.78 7.53 20.49
CA ASP A 453 10.25 7.62 20.60
C ASP A 453 10.95 6.25 20.55
N SER A 454 10.23 5.18 20.26
CA SER A 454 10.71 3.79 20.25
C SER A 454 11.10 3.22 21.63
N THR A 455 10.65 3.84 22.73
CA THR A 455 10.76 3.25 24.06
C THR A 455 9.61 2.27 24.32
N ARG A 456 9.92 1.15 24.97
CA ARG A 456 8.96 0.10 25.26
C ARG A 456 8.26 0.32 26.59
N LEU A 457 6.96 0.07 26.61
CA LEU A 457 6.13 0.09 27.80
C LEU A 457 6.13 -1.28 28.52
N SER A 458 5.89 -1.28 29.83
CA SER A 458 5.74 -2.49 30.64
C SER A 458 4.32 -3.08 30.59
N ALA A 459 3.38 -2.33 30.07
CA ALA A 459 2.00 -2.74 29.80
C ALA A 459 1.48 -1.97 28.58
N SER A 460 0.47 -2.52 27.88
CA SER A 460 -0.13 -1.82 26.75
C SER A 460 -0.82 -0.53 27.19
N SER A 461 -0.70 0.54 26.40
CA SER A 461 -1.44 1.80 26.60
C SER A 461 -2.97 1.63 26.57
N ILE A 462 -3.45 0.51 26.00
CA ILE A 462 -4.87 0.11 25.99
C ILE A 462 -5.14 -1.14 26.85
N SER A 463 -4.32 -1.39 27.86
CA SER A 463 -4.40 -2.58 28.74
C SER A 463 -5.79 -2.81 29.36
N GLU A 464 -6.52 -1.73 29.70
CA GLU A 464 -7.90 -1.82 30.20
C GLU A 464 -8.86 -2.40 29.13
N ILE A 465 -8.68 -2.05 27.86
CA ILE A 465 -9.49 -2.59 26.75
C ILE A 465 -9.11 -4.05 26.50
N LEU A 466 -7.82 -4.35 26.49
CA LEU A 466 -7.31 -5.71 26.26
C LEU A 466 -7.61 -6.65 27.44
N GLY A 467 -7.89 -6.13 28.63
CA GLY A 467 -8.06 -6.90 29.85
C GLY A 467 -6.73 -7.49 30.38
N THR A 468 -5.64 -6.76 30.26
CA THR A 468 -4.27 -7.20 30.62
C THR A 468 -3.61 -6.25 31.61
N GLU A 469 -2.63 -6.75 32.40
CA GLU A 469 -1.96 -5.98 33.45
C GLU A 469 -0.52 -5.62 33.09
N SER A 470 0.18 -6.56 32.46
CA SER A 470 1.60 -6.42 32.14
C SER A 470 1.89 -7.02 30.77
N ALA A 471 3.05 -6.71 30.22
CA ALA A 471 3.48 -7.29 28.96
C ALA A 471 4.99 -7.49 28.92
N LYS A 472 5.42 -8.71 28.61
CA LYS A 472 6.80 -9.05 28.27
C LYS A 472 6.82 -9.78 26.94
N ILE A 473 7.59 -9.27 25.99
CA ILE A 473 7.72 -9.84 24.66
C ILE A 473 8.75 -10.97 24.72
N HIS A 474 8.36 -12.16 24.26
CA HIS A 474 9.25 -13.30 24.12
C HIS A 474 9.66 -13.45 22.67
N THR A 475 10.95 -13.26 22.41
CA THR A 475 11.59 -13.40 21.10
C THR A 475 12.74 -14.40 21.13
N GLU A 476 13.05 -14.96 22.29
CA GLU A 476 14.15 -15.91 22.49
C GLU A 476 13.99 -17.24 21.74
N TYR A 477 12.78 -17.51 21.25
CA TYR A 477 12.48 -18.70 20.45
C TYR A 477 12.52 -18.45 18.94
N GLN A 478 12.85 -17.26 18.49
CA GLN A 478 12.88 -16.90 17.04
C GLN A 478 13.84 -17.74 16.20
N ALA A 479 14.87 -18.34 16.83
CA ALA A 479 15.75 -19.28 16.15
C ALA A 479 15.05 -20.61 15.78
N ASN A 480 13.91 -20.92 16.42
CA ASN A 480 13.05 -22.01 16.03
C ASN A 480 12.19 -21.59 14.83
N GLN A 481 11.66 -22.56 14.10
CA GLN A 481 10.64 -22.27 13.08
C GLN A 481 9.36 -21.68 13.69
N TRP A 482 8.99 -22.12 14.90
CA TRP A 482 7.83 -21.63 15.66
C TRP A 482 8.25 -21.20 17.05
N SER A 483 7.75 -20.04 17.50
CA SER A 483 8.03 -19.50 18.83
C SER A 483 7.20 -20.14 19.94
N GLY A 484 6.08 -20.76 19.61
CA GLY A 484 5.20 -21.43 20.54
C GLY A 484 4.06 -22.15 19.84
N TYR A 485 3.12 -22.65 20.67
CA TYR A 485 1.93 -23.34 20.18
C TYR A 485 0.69 -22.95 20.99
N LEU A 486 -0.49 -23.10 20.41
CA LEU A 486 -1.76 -22.80 21.07
C LEU A 486 -2.40 -24.02 21.68
N LYS A 487 -3.05 -23.85 22.83
CA LYS A 487 -3.87 -24.84 23.51
C LYS A 487 -5.19 -24.23 23.92
N ASN A 488 -6.31 -24.89 23.57
CA ASN A 488 -7.62 -24.50 24.07
C ASN A 488 -7.75 -24.87 25.56
N ILE A 489 -8.06 -23.87 26.39
CA ILE A 489 -8.27 -24.02 27.85
C ILE A 489 -9.68 -23.61 28.25
N SER A 490 -10.54 -23.23 27.31
CA SER A 490 -11.92 -22.84 27.52
C SER A 490 -12.90 -23.95 27.11
N GLU A 491 -14.16 -23.79 27.49
CA GLU A 491 -15.24 -24.65 27.02
C GLU A 491 -15.72 -24.30 25.60
N ARG A 492 -15.23 -23.18 25.02
CA ARG A 492 -15.59 -22.78 23.67
C ARG A 492 -14.94 -23.71 22.64
N SER A 493 -15.73 -24.11 21.65
CA SER A 493 -15.21 -24.82 20.48
C SER A 493 -14.78 -23.84 19.43
N PHE A 494 -13.56 -24.01 18.93
CA PHE A 494 -13.02 -23.25 17.81
C PHE A 494 -12.78 -24.19 16.65
N SER A 495 -13.38 -23.90 15.48
CA SER A 495 -13.28 -24.75 14.29
C SER A 495 -11.83 -24.88 13.80
N GLY A 496 -11.06 -23.80 13.87
CA GLY A 496 -9.64 -23.81 13.52
C GLY A 496 -8.76 -24.71 14.39
N LEU A 497 -9.19 -24.97 15.64
CA LEU A 497 -8.47 -25.88 16.55
C LEU A 497 -8.93 -27.34 16.46
N LEU A 498 -9.98 -27.62 15.70
CA LEU A 498 -10.41 -29.00 15.43
C LEU A 498 -9.53 -29.68 14.39
N SER A 499 -9.00 -28.92 13.45
CA SER A 499 -8.11 -29.43 12.40
C SER A 499 -6.64 -29.50 12.82
N CYS A 500 -6.24 -28.75 13.85
CA CYS A 500 -4.88 -28.70 14.38
C CYS A 500 -4.92 -28.62 15.91
N THR A 501 -4.52 -29.69 16.58
CA THR A 501 -4.58 -29.78 18.06
C THR A 501 -3.61 -28.84 18.77
N THR A 502 -2.53 -28.47 18.12
CA THR A 502 -1.46 -27.57 18.64
C THR A 502 -1.03 -26.60 17.56
N PRO A 503 -1.87 -25.61 17.16
CA PRO A 503 -1.51 -24.63 16.14
C PRO A 503 -0.25 -23.84 16.53
N PRO A 504 0.69 -23.62 15.60
CA PRO A 504 1.94 -22.92 15.90
C PRO A 504 1.76 -21.40 15.97
N ILE A 505 2.65 -20.73 16.71
CA ILE A 505 2.86 -19.27 16.72
C ILE A 505 4.16 -19.01 15.97
N SER A 506 4.15 -18.04 15.04
CA SER A 506 5.30 -17.81 14.14
C SER A 506 6.47 -17.12 14.86
N GLU A 507 6.43 -15.81 15.07
CA GLU A 507 7.62 -15.05 15.42
C GLU A 507 7.76 -14.77 16.93
N HIS A 508 6.69 -14.36 17.60
CA HIS A 508 6.76 -13.95 19.00
C HIS A 508 5.41 -14.09 19.72
N PHE A 509 5.48 -14.08 21.05
CA PHE A 509 4.29 -14.01 21.90
C PHE A 509 4.52 -13.06 23.08
N ILE A 510 3.40 -12.68 23.71
CA ILE A 510 3.39 -11.75 24.85
C ILE A 510 3.01 -12.50 26.11
N GLU A 511 3.93 -12.55 27.09
CA GLU A 511 3.63 -12.95 28.44
C GLU A 511 2.81 -11.85 29.12
N THR A 512 1.60 -12.18 29.54
CA THR A 512 0.67 -11.26 30.20
C THR A 512 -0.22 -11.99 31.19
N THR A 513 -1.03 -11.26 31.95
CA THR A 513 -2.05 -11.80 32.86
C THR A 513 -3.37 -11.11 32.63
N CYS A 514 -4.47 -11.85 32.80
CA CYS A 514 -5.83 -11.27 32.69
C CYS A 514 -6.18 -10.45 33.92
N THR A 515 -6.90 -9.35 33.71
CA THR A 515 -7.40 -8.46 34.77
C THR A 515 -8.94 -8.31 34.72
N GLY A 516 -9.53 -7.95 35.84
CA GLY A 516 -10.97 -7.66 35.91
C GLY A 516 -11.84 -8.84 35.50
N SER A 517 -12.67 -8.61 34.47
CA SER A 517 -13.59 -9.60 33.89
C SER A 517 -13.02 -10.38 32.71
N ALA A 518 -11.76 -10.12 32.35
CA ALA A 518 -11.13 -10.77 31.20
C ALA A 518 -10.88 -12.26 31.47
N GLU A 519 -11.14 -13.09 30.47
CA GLU A 519 -10.90 -14.53 30.53
C GLU A 519 -9.94 -15.00 29.44
N ALA A 520 -9.04 -15.89 29.79
CA ALA A 520 -8.18 -16.57 28.83
C ALA A 520 -8.96 -17.72 28.17
N LEU A 521 -9.02 -17.71 26.85
CA LEU A 521 -9.67 -18.76 26.04
C LEU A 521 -8.65 -19.77 25.52
N LEU A 522 -7.45 -19.32 25.18
CA LEU A 522 -6.33 -20.14 24.76
C LEU A 522 -5.11 -19.83 25.63
N SER A 523 -4.23 -20.82 25.82
CA SER A 523 -2.90 -20.64 26.44
C SER A 523 -1.77 -20.96 25.47
N ILE A 524 -0.55 -20.53 25.82
CA ILE A 524 0.69 -20.77 25.06
C ILE A 524 1.39 -22.00 25.60
N LEU A 525 1.64 -22.99 24.73
CA LEU A 525 2.59 -24.06 24.99
C LEU A 525 3.97 -23.61 24.52
N LEU A 526 4.98 -23.68 25.37
CA LEU A 526 6.35 -23.43 24.99
C LEU A 526 6.89 -24.56 24.12
N PRO A 527 7.83 -24.29 23.19
CA PRO A 527 8.62 -25.38 22.59
C PRO A 527 9.35 -26.16 23.67
N CYS A 528 9.51 -27.48 23.47
CA CYS A 528 10.15 -28.35 24.48
C CYS A 528 11.61 -27.96 24.75
N VAL A 529 12.27 -27.33 23.79
CA VAL A 529 13.62 -26.73 23.90
C VAL A 529 13.71 -25.50 23.02
N GLY A 530 14.61 -24.57 23.36
CA GLY A 530 15.05 -23.50 22.46
C GLY A 530 16.03 -24.03 21.42
N CYS A 531 16.17 -23.33 20.30
CA CYS A 531 17.21 -23.55 19.31
C CYS A 531 18.20 -22.39 19.34
N ASP A 532 19.43 -22.66 19.71
CA ASP A 532 20.51 -21.67 19.76
C ASP A 532 21.81 -22.26 19.16
N SER A 533 22.94 -21.57 19.30
CA SER A 533 24.23 -22.05 18.77
C SER A 533 24.73 -23.36 19.39
N GLU A 534 24.24 -23.73 20.57
CA GLU A 534 24.64 -24.93 21.28
C GLU A 534 23.56 -26.03 21.25
N HIS A 535 22.27 -25.61 21.08
CA HIS A 535 21.14 -26.50 21.06
C HIS A 535 20.32 -26.29 19.77
N TRP A 536 20.48 -27.18 18.82
CA TRP A 536 19.63 -27.23 17.65
C TRP A 536 19.00 -28.63 17.57
N VAL A 537 17.72 -28.65 17.19
CA VAL A 537 16.91 -29.85 17.36
C VAL A 537 16.97 -30.74 16.13
N ASN A 538 16.76 -30.22 14.98
CA ASN A 538 16.68 -30.95 13.71
C ASN A 538 16.22 -29.99 12.59
N TRP A 539 15.74 -30.54 11.50
CA TRP A 539 15.08 -29.82 10.39
C TRP A 539 13.74 -29.17 10.77
N TRP A 540 13.13 -29.63 11.89
CA TRP A 540 11.81 -29.22 12.33
C TRP A 540 11.88 -28.34 13.57
N SER A 541 10.86 -27.48 13.73
CA SER A 541 10.69 -26.78 15.00
C SER A 541 10.57 -27.77 16.17
N PRO A 542 11.10 -27.44 17.35
CA PRO A 542 10.88 -28.28 18.54
C PRO A 542 9.39 -28.51 18.78
N PRO A 543 8.98 -29.75 19.13
CA PRO A 543 7.59 -30.04 19.42
C PRO A 543 7.09 -29.27 20.64
N PRO A 544 5.76 -29.19 20.85
CA PRO A 544 5.18 -28.56 22.04
C PRO A 544 5.70 -29.21 23.34
N GLY A 545 6.12 -28.38 24.28
CA GLY A 545 6.57 -28.75 25.60
C GLY A 545 5.53 -28.47 26.69
N SER A 546 5.94 -27.73 27.73
CA SER A 546 5.07 -27.40 28.86
C SER A 546 4.08 -26.28 28.54
N ASP A 547 2.91 -26.35 29.19
CA ASP A 547 1.98 -25.22 29.24
C ASP A 547 2.62 -24.10 30.06
N SER A 548 2.76 -22.93 29.47
CA SER A 548 3.31 -21.77 30.15
C SER A 548 2.33 -21.13 31.13
N ASN A 549 1.03 -21.44 30.99
CA ASN A 549 -0.10 -20.73 31.58
C ASN A 549 -0.23 -19.26 31.12
N TYR A 550 0.53 -18.81 30.12
CA TYR A 550 0.35 -17.50 29.55
C TYR A 550 -0.87 -17.50 28.63
N PRO A 551 -1.80 -16.54 28.80
CA PRO A 551 -2.93 -16.39 27.90
C PRO A 551 -2.45 -16.11 26.46
N ALA A 552 -3.04 -16.85 25.49
CA ALA A 552 -2.80 -16.60 24.07
C ALA A 552 -3.96 -15.85 23.41
N LEU A 553 -5.20 -16.21 23.75
CA LEU A 553 -6.41 -15.49 23.35
C LEU A 553 -7.16 -15.06 24.60
N ILE A 554 -7.35 -13.76 24.74
CA ILE A 554 -8.06 -13.14 25.86
C ILE A 554 -9.34 -12.52 25.36
N HIS A 555 -10.46 -12.76 26.04
CA HIS A 555 -11.72 -12.10 25.83
C HIS A 555 -12.01 -11.17 27.00
N ASN A 556 -12.22 -9.89 26.73
CA ASN A 556 -12.59 -8.89 27.72
C ASN A 556 -13.89 -8.17 27.34
N LYS A 557 -14.77 -7.95 28.30
CA LYS A 557 -15.99 -7.15 28.15
C LYS A 557 -15.76 -5.77 28.75
N LEU A 558 -16.07 -4.74 27.97
CA LEU A 558 -15.95 -3.34 28.41
C LEU A 558 -17.22 -2.58 28.01
N GLY A 559 -18.01 -2.15 29.00
CA GLY A 559 -19.30 -1.54 28.72
C GLY A 559 -20.27 -2.51 28.03
N ALA A 560 -20.77 -2.13 26.87
CA ALA A 560 -21.69 -2.93 26.06
C ALA A 560 -20.96 -3.79 24.99
N GLY A 561 -19.65 -3.58 24.77
CA GLY A 561 -18.87 -4.25 23.73
C GLY A 561 -17.88 -5.28 24.25
N SER A 562 -17.07 -5.78 23.33
CA SER A 562 -16.10 -6.86 23.55
C SER A 562 -14.76 -6.54 22.91
N CYS A 563 -13.69 -7.06 23.52
CA CYS A 563 -12.36 -7.09 22.95
C CYS A 563 -11.82 -8.53 22.96
N TYR A 564 -11.28 -8.97 21.82
CA TYR A 564 -10.43 -10.15 21.72
C TYR A 564 -8.99 -9.73 21.49
N TYR A 565 -8.10 -10.20 22.34
CA TYR A 565 -6.67 -9.94 22.22
C TYR A 565 -5.90 -11.24 22.00
N MET A 566 -5.24 -11.35 20.85
CA MET A 566 -4.28 -12.39 20.56
C MET A 566 -2.91 -11.95 21.06
N ALA A 567 -2.43 -12.54 22.15
CA ALA A 567 -1.14 -12.21 22.75
C ALA A 567 0.05 -12.79 21.95
N PHE A 568 -0.02 -12.73 20.62
CA PHE A 568 0.99 -13.20 19.66
C PHE A 568 0.80 -12.50 18.30
N ASP A 569 1.71 -12.71 17.37
CA ASP A 569 1.80 -12.10 16.03
C ASP A 569 0.72 -12.55 15.02
N PHE A 570 -0.51 -12.67 15.48
CA PHE A 570 -1.64 -13.28 14.75
C PHE A 570 -1.82 -12.74 13.32
N PHE A 571 -1.93 -11.43 13.15
CA PHE A 571 -2.17 -10.86 11.82
C PHE A 571 -0.92 -10.92 10.95
N THR A 572 0.26 -10.67 11.51
CA THR A 572 1.55 -10.79 10.80
C THR A 572 1.73 -12.21 10.26
N MET A 573 1.45 -13.21 11.08
CA MET A 573 1.52 -14.61 10.70
C MET A 573 0.62 -14.97 9.52
N VAL A 574 -0.59 -14.40 9.44
CA VAL A 574 -1.51 -14.63 8.30
C VAL A 574 -0.89 -14.17 6.98
N SER A 575 -0.14 -13.06 6.98
CA SER A 575 0.48 -12.53 5.75
C SER A 575 1.73 -13.30 5.33
N LEU A 576 2.46 -13.90 6.27
CA LEU A 576 3.74 -14.55 6.04
C LEU A 576 3.61 -16.07 5.84
N GLU A 577 2.62 -16.68 6.47
CA GLU A 577 2.44 -18.13 6.50
C GLU A 577 1.15 -18.57 5.80
N THR A 578 1.06 -19.84 5.45
CA THR A 578 -0.12 -20.41 4.76
C THR A 578 -0.97 -21.27 5.68
N PHE A 579 -1.12 -20.86 6.95
CA PHE A 579 -1.93 -21.59 7.91
C PHE A 579 -3.43 -21.38 7.69
N GLN A 580 -4.21 -22.45 7.81
CA GLN A 580 -5.66 -22.37 7.73
C GLN A 580 -6.29 -21.90 9.06
N TYR A 581 -5.75 -22.33 10.20
CA TYR A 581 -6.39 -22.10 11.50
C TYR A 581 -6.63 -20.64 11.87
N PRO A 582 -5.81 -19.64 11.46
CA PRO A 582 -6.11 -18.24 11.75
C PRO A 582 -7.37 -17.75 11.06
N HIS A 583 -7.62 -18.21 9.83
CA HIS A 583 -8.82 -17.88 9.07
C HIS A 583 -10.07 -18.41 9.76
N ASP A 584 -10.04 -19.69 10.16
CA ASP A 584 -11.16 -20.32 10.87
C ASP A 584 -11.38 -19.68 12.25
N LEU A 585 -10.31 -19.39 13.00
CA LEU A 585 -10.39 -18.73 14.31
C LEU A 585 -11.00 -17.32 14.18
N PHE A 586 -10.56 -16.53 13.22
CA PHE A 586 -11.13 -15.21 12.96
C PHE A 586 -12.60 -15.29 12.62
N TYR A 587 -13.00 -16.23 11.76
CA TYR A 587 -14.39 -16.45 11.39
C TYR A 587 -15.25 -16.86 12.60
N ASP A 588 -14.74 -17.73 13.49
CA ASP A 588 -15.42 -18.11 14.73
C ASP A 588 -15.67 -16.91 15.65
N LEU A 589 -14.69 -16.00 15.80
CA LEU A 589 -14.84 -14.78 16.60
C LEU A 589 -15.92 -13.86 16.03
N ILE A 590 -15.87 -13.57 14.73
CA ILE A 590 -16.87 -12.72 14.06
C ILE A 590 -18.27 -13.32 14.16
N THR A 591 -18.40 -14.63 14.01
CA THR A 591 -19.69 -15.32 14.05
C THR A 591 -20.26 -15.36 15.47
N SER A 592 -19.41 -15.60 16.49
CA SER A 592 -19.83 -15.62 17.90
C SER A 592 -20.41 -14.28 18.36
N GLU A 593 -19.91 -13.17 17.84
CA GLU A 593 -20.38 -11.80 18.09
C GLU A 593 -21.54 -11.38 17.15
N GLN A 594 -22.02 -12.29 16.32
CA GLN A 594 -23.18 -12.10 15.43
C GLN A 594 -23.02 -10.92 14.45
N ILE A 595 -21.79 -10.63 14.02
CA ILE A 595 -21.52 -9.56 13.04
C ILE A 595 -22.22 -9.86 11.72
N ARG A 596 -23.02 -8.90 11.24
CA ARG A 596 -23.84 -9.03 10.03
C ARG A 596 -23.68 -7.81 9.12
N PRO A 597 -22.73 -7.83 8.19
CA PRO A 597 -22.55 -6.73 7.25
C PRO A 597 -23.80 -6.51 6.41
N ALA A 598 -23.99 -5.25 5.95
CA ALA A 598 -25.11 -4.91 5.07
C ALA A 598 -25.15 -5.78 3.80
N ILE A 599 -23.97 -6.12 3.27
CA ILE A 599 -23.80 -6.95 2.07
C ILE A 599 -22.51 -7.77 2.17
N ARG A 600 -22.56 -9.03 1.76
CA ARG A 600 -21.37 -9.89 1.58
C ARG A 600 -21.68 -11.07 0.65
N ASN A 601 -20.65 -11.68 0.10
CA ASN A 601 -20.75 -13.03 -0.45
C ASN A 601 -20.86 -14.05 0.70
N LYS A 602 -21.49 -15.18 0.43
CA LYS A 602 -21.38 -16.32 1.35
C LYS A 602 -19.95 -16.83 1.39
N THR A 603 -19.58 -17.37 2.55
CA THR A 603 -18.23 -17.92 2.79
C THR A 603 -17.87 -19.12 1.91
N GLU A 604 -18.86 -19.80 1.36
CA GLU A 604 -18.63 -20.89 0.39
C GLU A 604 -18.17 -20.40 -0.99
N THR A 605 -18.20 -19.08 -1.24
CA THR A 605 -17.62 -18.51 -2.48
C THR A 605 -16.11 -18.74 -2.49
N PRO A 606 -15.55 -19.36 -3.54
CA PRO A 606 -14.12 -19.69 -3.58
C PRO A 606 -13.20 -18.48 -3.39
N ASP A 607 -12.10 -18.65 -2.66
CA ASP A 607 -11.13 -17.56 -2.38
C ASP A 607 -10.38 -17.05 -3.62
N ILE A 608 -10.42 -17.82 -4.70
CA ILE A 608 -9.93 -17.38 -6.00
C ILE A 608 -10.74 -16.19 -6.56
N ILE A 609 -11.94 -15.96 -6.03
CA ILE A 609 -12.79 -14.80 -6.39
C ILE A 609 -12.54 -13.70 -5.35
N ARG A 610 -12.02 -12.58 -5.82
CA ARG A 610 -11.92 -11.33 -5.07
C ARG A 610 -13.21 -10.53 -5.22
N THR A 611 -13.70 -9.94 -4.12
CA THR A 611 -14.96 -9.20 -4.14
C THR A 611 -14.83 -7.84 -3.48
N ALA A 612 -15.11 -6.77 -4.23
CA ALA A 612 -15.19 -5.41 -3.68
C ALA A 612 -16.64 -4.97 -3.55
N TYR A 613 -16.97 -4.36 -2.42
CA TYR A 613 -18.31 -3.91 -2.07
C TYR A 613 -18.35 -2.39 -1.95
N PHE A 614 -19.17 -1.76 -2.78
CA PHE A 614 -19.37 -0.32 -2.78
C PHE A 614 -20.85 0.03 -2.65
N GLU A 615 -21.12 1.26 -2.27
CA GLU A 615 -22.45 1.80 -2.23
C GLU A 615 -22.53 3.22 -2.79
N THR A 616 -23.70 3.53 -3.30
CA THR A 616 -24.17 4.88 -3.63
C THR A 616 -25.39 5.21 -2.77
N ALA A 617 -25.98 6.39 -2.97
CA ALA A 617 -27.21 6.75 -2.25
C ALA A 617 -28.35 5.73 -2.47
N ASP A 618 -28.44 5.12 -3.64
CA ASP A 618 -29.58 4.29 -4.10
C ASP A 618 -29.22 2.84 -4.43
N SER A 619 -27.95 2.44 -4.34
CA SER A 619 -27.52 1.11 -4.80
C SER A 619 -26.32 0.58 -4.01
N TYR A 620 -26.18 -0.75 -3.99
CA TYR A 620 -24.91 -1.43 -3.78
C TYR A 620 -24.31 -1.85 -5.11
N ILE A 621 -23.00 -1.73 -5.25
CA ILE A 621 -22.23 -2.13 -6.44
C ILE A 621 -21.20 -3.18 -5.99
N VAL A 622 -21.25 -4.36 -6.57
CA VAL A 622 -20.35 -5.46 -6.25
C VAL A 622 -19.51 -5.79 -7.46
N HIS A 623 -18.20 -5.78 -7.28
CA HIS A 623 -17.25 -6.23 -8.29
C HIS A 623 -16.69 -7.57 -7.87
N GLN A 624 -16.75 -8.55 -8.75
CA GLN A 624 -16.08 -9.84 -8.58
C GLN A 624 -15.03 -10.02 -9.67
N ILE A 625 -13.83 -10.44 -9.25
CA ILE A 625 -12.70 -10.71 -10.15
C ILE A 625 -12.18 -12.12 -9.88
N SER A 626 -12.00 -12.88 -10.93
CA SER A 626 -11.37 -14.19 -10.88
C SER A 626 -9.85 -14.04 -10.94
N MET A 627 -9.14 -14.55 -9.95
CA MET A 627 -7.68 -14.58 -9.92
C MET A 627 -7.09 -15.80 -10.66
N ILE A 628 -7.91 -16.57 -11.34
CA ILE A 628 -7.48 -17.75 -12.13
C ILE A 628 -6.36 -17.41 -13.10
N PRO A 629 -6.43 -16.32 -13.92
CA PRO A 629 -5.35 -16.00 -14.86
C PRO A 629 -3.99 -15.81 -14.19
N LYS A 630 -3.95 -15.22 -13.01
CA LYS A 630 -2.70 -14.99 -12.26
C LYS A 630 -2.09 -16.28 -11.70
N GLN A 631 -2.90 -17.30 -11.47
CA GLN A 631 -2.43 -18.60 -10.96
C GLN A 631 -2.11 -19.61 -12.08
N PHE A 632 -2.74 -19.47 -13.23
CA PHE A 632 -2.67 -20.44 -14.33
C PHE A 632 -2.23 -19.81 -15.67
N HIS A 633 -1.32 -18.85 -15.62
CA HIS A 633 -0.65 -18.25 -16.78
C HIS A 633 -1.62 -17.75 -17.87
N GLY A 634 -2.68 -17.09 -17.44
CA GLY A 634 -3.66 -16.51 -18.34
C GLY A 634 -4.82 -17.41 -18.77
N ASP A 635 -4.85 -18.65 -18.33
CA ASP A 635 -5.99 -19.53 -18.55
C ASP A 635 -7.24 -18.97 -17.87
N VAL A 636 -8.38 -19.23 -18.46
CA VAL A 636 -9.71 -18.85 -17.96
C VAL A 636 -10.66 -20.03 -18.05
N PHE A 637 -11.47 -20.19 -17.01
CA PHE A 637 -12.59 -21.14 -17.03
C PHE A 637 -13.75 -20.59 -16.19
N PRO A 638 -14.99 -21.01 -16.46
CA PRO A 638 -16.15 -20.54 -15.72
C PRO A 638 -16.04 -20.89 -14.24
N ILE A 639 -16.36 -19.91 -13.38
CA ILE A 639 -16.43 -20.07 -11.93
C ILE A 639 -17.72 -19.47 -11.42
N SER A 640 -18.40 -20.14 -10.49
CA SER A 640 -19.63 -19.63 -9.87
C SER A 640 -19.37 -18.37 -9.07
N GLY A 641 -20.15 -17.30 -9.32
CA GLY A 641 -20.11 -16.08 -8.50
C GLY A 641 -20.59 -16.24 -7.07
N GLY A 642 -21.18 -17.38 -6.74
CA GLY A 642 -21.66 -17.69 -5.39
C GLY A 642 -23.03 -17.07 -5.09
N ILE A 643 -23.27 -16.80 -3.81
CA ILE A 643 -24.51 -16.18 -3.33
C ILE A 643 -24.18 -14.88 -2.60
N LEU A 644 -24.80 -13.80 -3.05
CA LEU A 644 -24.75 -12.53 -2.37
C LEU A 644 -25.84 -12.47 -1.30
N GLU A 645 -25.44 -12.20 -0.06
CA GLU A 645 -26.34 -12.01 1.07
C GLU A 645 -26.39 -10.53 1.45
N LEU A 646 -27.59 -9.98 1.59
CA LEU A 646 -27.82 -8.63 2.07
C LEU A 646 -28.74 -8.68 3.31
N ASN A 647 -28.32 -7.97 4.35
CA ASN A 647 -29.11 -7.78 5.58
C ASN A 647 -29.94 -6.48 5.50
N VAL A 648 -30.21 -6.02 4.31
CA VAL A 648 -30.98 -4.82 3.97
C VAL A 648 -31.97 -5.16 2.84
N PRO A 649 -33.10 -4.46 2.75
CA PRO A 649 -34.02 -4.62 1.61
C PRO A 649 -33.37 -4.23 0.29
N VAL A 650 -33.59 -5.03 -0.75
CA VAL A 650 -33.19 -4.76 -2.12
C VAL A 650 -34.37 -4.97 -3.02
N SER A 651 -34.68 -3.96 -3.82
CA SER A 651 -35.85 -3.99 -4.72
C SER A 651 -35.58 -4.69 -6.04
N LYS A 652 -34.30 -4.65 -6.51
CA LYS A 652 -33.89 -5.14 -7.83
C LYS A 652 -32.41 -5.43 -7.86
N ALA A 653 -32.01 -6.47 -8.58
CA ALA A 653 -30.61 -6.78 -8.84
C ALA A 653 -30.36 -7.00 -10.33
N LYS A 654 -29.24 -6.51 -10.81
CA LYS A 654 -28.81 -6.67 -12.21
C LYS A 654 -27.32 -7.02 -12.25
N LEU A 655 -26.96 -7.98 -13.07
CA LEU A 655 -25.64 -8.06 -13.66
C LEU A 655 -25.58 -6.95 -14.72
N VAL A 656 -24.55 -6.11 -14.69
CA VAL A 656 -24.39 -4.98 -15.62
C VAL A 656 -23.14 -5.09 -16.48
N TYR A 657 -22.25 -6.02 -16.14
CA TYR A 657 -21.04 -6.38 -16.86
C TYR A 657 -20.73 -7.87 -16.59
N PRO A 658 -20.29 -8.71 -17.57
CA PRO A 658 -19.98 -8.35 -18.98
C PRO A 658 -21.21 -8.12 -19.87
N GLU A 659 -22.38 -8.65 -19.51
CA GLU A 659 -23.62 -8.50 -20.23
C GLU A 659 -24.78 -8.16 -19.28
N GLU A 660 -25.73 -7.34 -19.73
CA GLU A 660 -26.87 -6.99 -18.88
C GLU A 660 -27.82 -8.19 -18.68
N GLN A 661 -28.07 -8.53 -17.40
CA GLN A 661 -29.03 -9.57 -17.01
C GLN A 661 -29.76 -9.16 -15.73
N THR A 662 -31.09 -9.33 -15.69
CA THR A 662 -31.85 -9.19 -14.45
C THR A 662 -31.63 -10.45 -13.60
N LEU A 663 -31.26 -10.25 -12.32
CA LEU A 663 -31.05 -11.33 -11.36
C LEU A 663 -32.28 -11.51 -10.49
N GLU A 664 -32.58 -12.76 -10.11
CA GLU A 664 -33.67 -13.07 -9.22
C GLU A 664 -33.31 -12.69 -7.79
N VAL A 665 -34.22 -12.00 -7.11
CA VAL A 665 -34.05 -11.52 -5.75
C VAL A 665 -34.97 -12.32 -4.82
N HIS A 666 -34.39 -13.11 -3.94
CA HIS A 666 -35.12 -13.88 -2.93
C HIS A 666 -35.05 -13.17 -1.57
N SER A 667 -36.15 -12.56 -1.14
CA SER A 667 -36.22 -11.85 0.13
C SER A 667 -37.02 -12.66 1.17
N GLU A 668 -36.41 -12.88 2.32
CA GLU A 668 -37.03 -13.53 3.49
C GLU A 668 -36.88 -12.57 4.68
N GLU A 669 -37.97 -11.98 5.14
CA GLU A 669 -38.01 -11.00 6.25
C GLU A 669 -37.04 -9.82 6.01
N LYS A 670 -35.87 -9.83 6.67
CA LYS A 670 -34.83 -8.80 6.57
C LYS A 670 -33.60 -9.26 5.79
N ARG A 671 -33.63 -10.45 5.20
CA ARG A 671 -32.51 -11.00 4.42
C ARG A 671 -32.88 -11.12 2.96
N THR A 672 -31.96 -10.70 2.13
CA THR A 672 -32.07 -10.85 0.69
C THR A 672 -30.94 -11.76 0.20
N ARG A 673 -31.25 -12.71 -0.69
CA ARG A 673 -30.27 -13.59 -1.33
C ARG A 673 -30.39 -13.45 -2.85
N ILE A 674 -29.22 -13.37 -3.49
CA ILE A 674 -29.10 -13.27 -4.94
C ILE A 674 -28.09 -14.30 -5.40
N HIS A 675 -28.51 -15.25 -6.23
CA HIS A 675 -27.59 -16.18 -6.87
C HIS A 675 -26.88 -15.47 -8.02
N LEU A 676 -25.56 -15.48 -7.97
CA LEU A 676 -24.73 -14.84 -8.98
C LEU A 676 -24.40 -15.83 -10.09
N PRO A 677 -24.39 -15.39 -11.35
CA PRO A 677 -24.06 -16.26 -12.47
C PRO A 677 -22.57 -16.71 -12.44
N GLU A 678 -22.28 -17.70 -13.28
CA GLU A 678 -20.91 -18.05 -13.60
C GLU A 678 -20.28 -16.96 -14.46
N PHE A 679 -18.97 -16.74 -14.23
CA PHE A 679 -18.18 -15.79 -15.01
C PHE A 679 -16.75 -16.31 -15.20
N THR A 680 -15.97 -15.73 -16.09
CA THR A 680 -14.59 -16.17 -16.38
C THR A 680 -13.53 -15.23 -15.83
N LEU A 681 -13.64 -13.93 -16.05
CA LEU A 681 -12.64 -12.93 -15.65
C LEU A 681 -13.19 -12.02 -14.56
N GLN A 682 -14.33 -11.39 -14.82
CA GLN A 682 -14.92 -10.41 -13.92
C GLN A 682 -16.40 -10.21 -14.19
N GLN A 683 -17.10 -9.73 -13.16
CA GLN A 683 -18.48 -9.30 -13.28
C GLN A 683 -18.82 -8.16 -12.32
N ILE A 684 -19.83 -7.36 -12.70
CA ILE A 684 -20.34 -6.25 -11.88
C ILE A 684 -21.83 -6.43 -11.65
N ILE A 685 -22.23 -6.40 -10.39
CA ILE A 685 -23.62 -6.53 -9.96
C ILE A 685 -24.06 -5.21 -9.31
N VAL A 686 -25.23 -4.72 -9.70
CA VAL A 686 -25.88 -3.54 -9.09
C VAL A 686 -27.16 -3.96 -8.41
N CYS A 687 -27.25 -3.71 -7.10
CA CYS A 687 -28.41 -3.99 -6.28
C CYS A 687 -29.08 -2.68 -5.83
N LYS A 688 -30.29 -2.40 -6.26
CA LYS A 688 -31.04 -1.19 -5.91
C LYS A 688 -31.63 -1.30 -4.50
N LYS A 689 -31.33 -0.27 -3.66
CA LYS A 689 -31.84 -0.14 -2.28
C LYS A 689 -33.34 0.08 -2.27
#